data_aedcd7bd90770ea0ce286ca4eb857d62
#
_entry.id   aedcd7bd90770ea0ce286ca4eb857d62
#
_cell.length_a   1.000
_cell.length_b   1.000
_cell.length_c   1.000
_cell.angle_alpha   90.00
_cell.angle_beta   90.00
_cell.angle_gamma   90.00
#
_symmetry.space_group_name_H-M   'P 1'
#
loop_
_entity.id
_entity.type
_entity.pdbx_description
1 polymer ?
#
loop_
_entity_poly.entity_id
_entity_poly.type
_entity_poly.pdbx_seq_one_letter_code
_entity_poly.pdbx_strand_id
1 'polypeptide(L)'
;MRPVRCFLTFVFLVTSQFVTAPAQVPTPVSVLGHTPGDDFYLADYEDAIKYFHALAASSNRIKMFTVGKTTDGKDVEISVISSPENLARLDEYKAIHRKLADSRDLTEAQAKELARTSKVIVHIDGGLHSNEVAGGQHSLALAYKLVSTQNDPEVDAILNNVILVLWPTLNPDGQDKVVHWYRQNVGTQYEVSPMPWLFQEYVGHDNNRDGYMQNMIESQVVTKSEMDFAPVIFYCQHQTAPFPARIWIPPFSDPISSNISPYMRSWLNVVGIQMSAALQEQHMPGAISEYRFDNWYPGFLDFTHVFRNEISFFTETALYRYATPRFYTVDEFPKENQDLKALTMYTDPWQGGWWRLGDAVKYMVTASMSVLDTSVKYREQLLFNRWQAAHDNIEHFKQNAPYAYVLPNPQADTPEAAVLAKVMLMNGVEVHRVKETFHANGIAYPAGSWVILMDQPYSNLVKELFEPQHYPQAILEGNGGKPVTLPYDVTGWTLPLQMGVHADAVTDPVLEDQRAALELVTTIDTPKSTIEGAGPDYALSHKPNASFEAVNDILSAGGSVSFATQSIHTSEGQENGAFLVSGIGRGNLEPILAKYGVSAVSTPHADNTIPLHKARIGLYRPWTASIDEGWTRWILEKYNYAPISLYNAGLKAGDLKSRFDTIILPDMPKNQLLNGFRPGMVPTQYAGGIDNDGVSALRNFVQQGGTLVAFNDSASSMIDLLGLPVKNILEGATSDQFFCSGALLRIQLKDRSRPDLFGLPEDPVIMFEKGPAFALKPGFKGSILATYPAGTNPLESGVLLHPEKIEGQAAAVEVAFGKGHIFLYGFKPQWRAQSHGGYKFFMNALYKYDEPPFADIPAAQLADKEKESTEPKPAAAEGKGNSRRNAPATSDESR
;
A
#
# COMPACT_ATOMS: atom_id res chain seq x y z
N MET A 1 89.06 49.19 -31.75
CA MET A 1 87.97 49.22 -30.87
C MET A 1 86.69 48.88 -31.68
N ARG A 2 86.16 47.71 -31.62
CA ARG A 2 84.95 47.32 -32.26
C ARG A 2 83.85 47.10 -31.17
N PRO A 3 82.60 47.59 -31.29
CA PRO A 3 81.57 47.31 -30.36
C PRO A 3 80.86 46.00 -30.60
N VAL A 4 80.70 45.19 -29.56
CA VAL A 4 79.90 44.02 -29.51
C VAL A 4 78.42 44.37 -29.51
N ARG A 5 77.66 43.82 -30.45
CA ARG A 5 76.16 43.88 -30.45
C ARG A 5 75.57 42.66 -29.74
N CYS A 6 74.95 42.90 -28.60
CA CYS A 6 74.06 41.88 -27.93
C CYS A 6 72.70 41.79 -28.67
N PHE A 7 72.39 40.60 -29.16
CA PHE A 7 71.05 40.25 -29.63
C PHE A 7 70.21 39.69 -28.46
N LEU A 8 69.15 40.37 -28.04
CA LEU A 8 68.17 39.84 -27.13
C LEU A 8 67.10 39.09 -27.96
N THR A 9 67.03 37.75 -27.81
CA THR A 9 65.98 36.96 -28.39
C THR A 9 64.79 36.92 -27.44
N PHE A 10 63.68 37.55 -27.80
CA PHE A 10 62.39 37.48 -27.12
C PHE A 10 61.71 36.14 -27.52
N VAL A 11 61.62 35.16 -26.59
CA VAL A 11 60.81 33.95 -26.76
C VAL A 11 59.36 34.32 -26.33
N PHE A 12 58.48 34.41 -27.30
CA PHE A 12 57.03 34.47 -27.06
C PHE A 12 56.51 33.08 -26.67
N LEU A 13 56.20 32.84 -25.37
CA LEU A 13 55.42 31.68 -24.94
C LEU A 13 53.94 31.94 -25.30
N VAL A 14 53.48 31.36 -26.42
CA VAL A 14 52.05 31.26 -26.70
C VAL A 14 51.48 30.18 -25.83
N THR A 15 50.90 30.53 -24.70
CA THR A 15 49.97 29.66 -23.93
C THR A 15 48.70 29.48 -24.74
N SER A 16 48.62 28.41 -25.55
CA SER A 16 47.33 27.96 -26.11
C SER A 16 46.45 27.51 -24.96
N GLN A 17 45.53 28.38 -24.54
CA GLN A 17 44.36 27.92 -23.78
C GLN A 17 43.57 27.01 -24.72
N PHE A 18 43.66 25.70 -24.51
CA PHE A 18 42.66 24.76 -25.03
C PHE A 18 41.35 25.11 -24.38
N VAL A 19 40.55 25.91 -25.07
CA VAL A 19 39.10 25.96 -24.80
C VAL A 19 38.59 24.56 -25.20
N THR A 20 38.45 23.69 -24.23
CA THR A 20 37.74 22.43 -24.44
C THR A 20 36.29 22.80 -24.80
N ALA A 21 35.91 22.54 -26.05
CA ALA A 21 34.50 22.65 -26.40
C ALA A 21 33.68 21.85 -25.37
N PRO A 22 32.55 22.39 -24.89
CA PRO A 22 31.73 21.65 -23.95
C PRO A 22 31.40 20.29 -24.57
N ALA A 23 31.59 19.21 -23.83
CA ALA A 23 31.28 17.88 -24.29
C ALA A 23 29.81 17.88 -24.75
N GLN A 24 29.56 17.40 -25.98
CA GLN A 24 28.19 17.32 -26.50
C GLN A 24 27.38 16.37 -25.59
N VAL A 25 26.23 16.82 -25.07
CA VAL A 25 25.33 15.99 -24.26
C VAL A 25 24.88 14.78 -25.09
N PRO A 26 25.13 13.53 -24.62
CA PRO A 26 24.83 12.34 -25.40
C PRO A 26 23.33 12.17 -25.61
N THR A 27 22.91 11.86 -26.85
CA THR A 27 21.52 11.54 -27.12
C THR A 27 21.17 10.14 -26.57
N PRO A 28 19.90 9.85 -26.23
CA PRO A 28 19.49 8.50 -25.84
C PRO A 28 19.95 7.44 -26.85
N VAL A 29 19.77 7.69 -28.13
CA VAL A 29 20.20 6.78 -29.22
C VAL A 29 21.71 6.49 -29.17
N SER A 30 22.54 7.48 -28.84
CA SER A 30 24.00 7.29 -28.79
C SER A 30 24.47 6.38 -27.64
N VAL A 31 23.67 6.23 -26.57
CA VAL A 31 24.00 5.42 -25.40
C VAL A 31 23.20 4.13 -25.33
N LEU A 32 21.92 4.19 -25.66
CA LEU A 32 20.98 3.08 -25.55
C LEU A 32 20.73 2.36 -26.88
N GLY A 33 21.10 2.99 -28.00
CA GLY A 33 20.79 2.50 -29.35
C GLY A 33 19.39 2.78 -29.85
N HIS A 34 18.53 3.35 -28.99
CA HIS A 34 17.11 3.60 -29.22
C HIS A 34 16.69 4.95 -28.65
N THR A 35 15.53 5.45 -29.13
CA THR A 35 14.84 6.60 -28.54
C THR A 35 13.88 6.10 -27.45
N PRO A 36 13.79 6.73 -26.28
CA PRO A 36 12.72 6.42 -25.30
C PRO A 36 11.35 6.56 -25.95
N GLY A 37 10.57 5.48 -25.96
CA GLY A 37 9.27 5.43 -26.63
C GLY A 37 9.27 4.80 -28.03
N ASP A 38 10.40 4.29 -28.52
CA ASP A 38 10.44 3.49 -29.77
C ASP A 38 9.53 2.24 -29.64
N ASP A 39 8.82 1.90 -30.71
CA ASP A 39 8.03 0.67 -30.77
C ASP A 39 8.91 -0.56 -30.53
N PHE A 40 8.41 -1.54 -29.78
CA PHE A 40 9.06 -2.82 -29.47
C PHE A 40 10.36 -2.74 -28.67
N TYR A 41 10.65 -1.58 -28.07
CA TYR A 41 11.82 -1.38 -27.22
C TYR A 41 11.43 -0.77 -25.88
N LEU A 42 12.04 -1.30 -24.81
CA LEU A 42 11.98 -0.75 -23.47
C LEU A 42 13.40 -0.71 -22.87
N ALA A 43 13.78 0.43 -22.31
CA ALA A 43 14.93 0.55 -21.44
C ALA A 43 14.57 -0.03 -20.06
N ASP A 44 15.42 -0.91 -19.52
CA ASP A 44 15.35 -1.37 -18.14
C ASP A 44 16.01 -0.38 -17.18
N TYR A 45 16.05 -0.72 -15.89
CA TYR A 45 16.64 0.16 -14.89
C TYR A 45 18.16 0.35 -15.10
N GLU A 46 18.87 -0.71 -15.47
CA GLU A 46 20.31 -0.64 -15.75
C GLU A 46 20.59 0.28 -16.94
N ASP A 47 19.82 0.18 -18.01
CA ASP A 47 19.88 1.09 -19.17
C ASP A 47 19.62 2.55 -18.75
N ALA A 48 18.58 2.76 -17.91
CA ALA A 48 18.21 4.08 -17.41
C ALA A 48 19.36 4.70 -16.60
N ILE A 49 19.90 4.00 -15.63
CA ILE A 49 20.98 4.48 -14.76
C ILE A 49 22.26 4.75 -15.59
N LYS A 50 22.61 3.85 -16.52
CA LYS A 50 23.72 4.07 -17.45
C LYS A 50 23.56 5.39 -18.22
N TYR A 51 22.34 5.69 -18.69
CA TYR A 51 22.06 6.91 -19.42
C TYR A 51 22.13 8.16 -18.52
N PHE A 52 21.55 8.12 -17.33
CA PHE A 52 21.60 9.22 -16.37
C PHE A 52 23.06 9.54 -15.97
N HIS A 53 23.90 8.55 -15.73
CA HIS A 53 25.32 8.75 -15.48
C HIS A 53 26.06 9.36 -16.69
N ALA A 54 25.70 8.98 -17.92
CA ALA A 54 26.27 9.60 -19.13
C ALA A 54 25.88 11.08 -19.24
N LEU A 55 24.65 11.44 -18.90
CA LEU A 55 24.20 12.84 -18.82
C LEU A 55 24.99 13.60 -17.74
N ALA A 56 25.13 13.04 -16.54
CA ALA A 56 25.83 13.66 -15.42
C ALA A 56 27.34 13.86 -15.70
N ALA A 57 27.95 12.97 -16.44
CA ALA A 57 29.33 13.08 -16.87
C ALA A 57 29.55 14.17 -17.95
N SER A 58 28.49 14.52 -18.70
CA SER A 58 28.58 15.47 -19.83
C SER A 58 28.05 16.87 -19.52
N SER A 59 27.36 17.08 -18.40
CA SER A 59 26.69 18.35 -18.07
C SER A 59 26.74 18.64 -16.58
N ASN A 60 26.89 19.93 -16.25
CA ASN A 60 26.80 20.43 -14.88
C ASN A 60 25.37 20.83 -14.44
N ARG A 61 24.35 20.54 -15.28
CA ARG A 61 22.93 20.77 -14.98
C ARG A 61 22.26 19.59 -14.25
N ILE A 62 22.99 18.50 -14.00
CA ILE A 62 22.47 17.27 -13.39
C ILE A 62 23.49 16.68 -12.40
N LYS A 63 23.00 16.16 -11.28
CA LYS A 63 23.76 15.37 -10.29
C LYS A 63 23.01 14.10 -9.96
N MET A 64 23.74 12.99 -9.74
CA MET A 64 23.19 11.70 -9.30
C MET A 64 23.40 11.50 -7.81
N PHE A 65 22.43 10.83 -7.15
CA PHE A 65 22.47 10.49 -5.74
C PHE A 65 21.91 9.08 -5.54
N THR A 66 22.60 8.27 -4.73
CA THR A 66 22.06 7.00 -4.23
C THR A 66 21.29 7.28 -2.94
N VAL A 67 20.00 6.96 -2.88
CA VAL A 67 19.10 7.28 -1.75
C VAL A 67 18.74 6.07 -0.91
N GLY A 68 19.01 4.85 -1.38
CA GLY A 68 18.73 3.63 -0.65
C GLY A 68 19.00 2.37 -1.48
N LYS A 69 18.36 1.28 -1.05
CA LYS A 69 18.37 -0.01 -1.76
C LYS A 69 16.96 -0.55 -1.90
N THR A 70 16.75 -1.38 -2.93
CA THR A 70 15.49 -2.10 -3.16
C THR A 70 15.43 -3.39 -2.33
N THR A 71 14.28 -4.05 -2.37
CA THR A 71 14.07 -5.40 -1.80
C THR A 71 15.08 -6.42 -2.34
N ASP A 72 15.40 -6.39 -3.64
CA ASP A 72 16.39 -7.28 -4.27
C ASP A 72 17.84 -6.79 -4.07
N GLY A 73 18.05 -5.67 -3.35
CA GLY A 73 19.37 -5.15 -2.97
C GLY A 73 20.02 -4.21 -3.98
N LYS A 74 19.34 -3.80 -5.05
CA LYS A 74 19.84 -2.79 -6.01
C LYS A 74 19.94 -1.42 -5.38
N ASP A 75 20.89 -0.60 -5.85
CA ASP A 75 20.96 0.80 -5.50
C ASP A 75 19.77 1.57 -6.13
N VAL A 76 19.09 2.36 -5.30
CA VAL A 76 18.08 3.31 -5.77
C VAL A 76 18.74 4.64 -6.01
N GLU A 77 18.82 5.04 -7.29
CA GLU A 77 19.45 6.29 -7.70
C GLU A 77 18.42 7.29 -8.22
N ILE A 78 18.64 8.56 -7.86
CA ILE A 78 17.85 9.70 -8.34
C ILE A 78 18.76 10.71 -9.00
N SER A 79 18.19 11.54 -9.88
CA SER A 79 18.87 12.69 -10.45
C SER A 79 18.28 13.99 -9.93
N VAL A 80 19.14 14.99 -9.71
CA VAL A 80 18.73 16.37 -9.40
C VAL A 80 19.14 17.26 -10.56
N ILE A 81 18.16 17.87 -11.20
CA ILE A 81 18.34 18.69 -12.42
C ILE A 81 17.97 20.14 -12.11
N SER A 82 18.91 21.07 -12.37
CA SER A 82 18.71 22.51 -12.20
C SER A 82 19.88 23.27 -12.86
N SER A 83 19.90 24.60 -12.73
CA SER A 83 21.09 25.39 -13.10
C SER A 83 22.30 25.02 -12.23
N PRO A 84 23.52 25.14 -12.76
CA PRO A 84 24.75 24.86 -11.99
C PRO A 84 24.82 25.65 -10.69
N GLU A 85 24.34 26.88 -10.69
CA GLU A 85 24.29 27.77 -9.54
C GLU A 85 23.35 27.23 -8.45
N ASN A 86 22.18 26.73 -8.83
CA ASN A 86 21.21 26.12 -7.92
C ASN A 86 21.78 24.80 -7.34
N LEU A 87 22.38 23.97 -8.18
CA LEU A 87 23.00 22.70 -7.75
C LEU A 87 24.20 22.91 -6.81
N ALA A 88 24.90 24.04 -6.91
CA ALA A 88 25.97 24.40 -5.97
C ALA A 88 25.41 24.79 -4.58
N ARG A 89 24.16 25.23 -4.49
CA ARG A 89 23.46 25.66 -3.27
C ARG A 89 22.34 24.71 -2.85
N LEU A 90 22.36 23.47 -3.31
CA LEU A 90 21.27 22.51 -3.09
C LEU A 90 20.91 22.35 -1.60
N ASP A 91 21.91 22.16 -0.74
CA ASP A 91 21.69 21.97 0.70
C ASP A 91 21.07 23.19 1.38
N GLU A 92 21.40 24.39 0.90
CA GLU A 92 20.76 25.63 1.37
C GLU A 92 19.27 25.64 1.03
N TYR A 93 18.89 25.28 -0.22
CA TYR A 93 17.49 25.24 -0.63
C TYR A 93 16.71 24.13 0.11
N LYS A 94 17.30 22.96 0.30
CA LYS A 94 16.73 21.90 1.14
C LYS A 94 16.45 22.40 2.57
N ALA A 95 17.39 23.11 3.17
CA ALA A 95 17.22 23.68 4.51
C ALA A 95 16.11 24.73 4.56
N ILE A 96 15.96 25.58 3.52
CA ILE A 96 14.87 26.56 3.42
C ILE A 96 13.52 25.83 3.32
N HIS A 97 13.42 24.80 2.47
CA HIS A 97 12.20 24.03 2.30
C HIS A 97 11.76 23.35 3.59
N ARG A 98 12.68 22.74 4.35
CA ARG A 98 12.36 22.15 5.66
C ARG A 98 11.88 23.21 6.67
N LYS A 99 12.46 24.41 6.68
CA LYS A 99 11.98 25.52 7.53
C LYS A 99 10.56 25.98 7.15
N LEU A 100 10.27 26.06 5.85
CA LEU A 100 8.91 26.41 5.38
C LEU A 100 7.91 25.29 5.71
N ALA A 101 8.31 24.02 5.67
CA ALA A 101 7.46 22.88 6.03
C ALA A 101 7.17 22.80 7.53
N ASP A 102 8.11 23.19 8.39
CA ASP A 102 7.95 23.24 9.84
C ASP A 102 7.12 24.46 10.31
N SER A 103 7.37 25.62 9.75
CA SER A 103 6.73 26.92 10.00
C SER A 103 6.96 27.56 11.38
N ARG A 104 7.29 26.83 12.45
CA ARG A 104 7.30 27.31 13.85
C ARG A 104 8.27 28.44 14.13
N ASP A 105 9.45 28.42 13.50
CA ASP A 105 10.54 29.38 13.71
C ASP A 105 10.52 30.57 12.74
N LEU A 106 9.44 30.72 11.97
CA LEU A 106 9.30 31.75 10.95
C LEU A 106 8.09 32.64 11.19
N THR A 107 8.32 33.94 11.24
CA THR A 107 7.23 34.92 11.08
C THR A 107 6.74 34.90 9.63
N GLU A 108 5.50 35.34 9.40
CA GLU A 108 4.92 35.47 8.06
C GLU A 108 5.81 36.29 7.10
N ALA A 109 6.39 37.40 7.60
CA ALA A 109 7.30 38.26 6.81
C ALA A 109 8.58 37.51 6.41
N GLN A 110 9.14 36.70 7.31
CA GLN A 110 10.32 35.87 7.01
C GLN A 110 9.99 34.74 6.03
N ALA A 111 8.83 34.11 6.19
CA ALA A 111 8.37 33.09 5.25
C ALA A 111 8.16 33.64 3.83
N LYS A 112 7.53 34.82 3.71
CA LYS A 112 7.39 35.53 2.42
C LYS A 112 8.74 35.86 1.79
N GLU A 113 9.73 36.32 2.58
CA GLU A 113 11.06 36.65 2.05
C GLU A 113 11.80 35.35 1.59
N LEU A 114 11.71 34.26 2.35
CA LEU A 114 12.24 32.96 1.92
C LEU A 114 11.57 32.49 0.64
N ALA A 115 10.25 32.58 0.54
CA ALA A 115 9.50 32.22 -0.66
C ALA A 115 9.91 33.05 -1.88
N ARG A 116 10.12 34.34 -1.71
CA ARG A 116 10.55 35.24 -2.78
C ARG A 116 11.96 34.94 -3.29
N THR A 117 12.86 34.51 -2.44
CA THR A 117 14.30 34.34 -2.76
C THR A 117 14.69 32.88 -3.05
N SER A 118 13.89 31.90 -2.62
CA SER A 118 14.19 30.49 -2.81
C SER A 118 13.79 29.98 -4.20
N LYS A 119 14.19 28.74 -4.48
CA LYS A 119 13.79 27.94 -5.63
C LYS A 119 12.79 26.88 -5.20
N VAL A 120 11.89 26.44 -6.09
CA VAL A 120 10.95 25.34 -5.80
C VAL A 120 11.67 24.00 -6.01
N ILE A 121 11.57 23.10 -5.05
CA ILE A 121 11.94 21.69 -5.24
C ILE A 121 10.69 20.95 -5.68
N VAL A 122 10.79 20.22 -6.78
CA VAL A 122 9.72 19.44 -7.39
C VAL A 122 10.18 17.99 -7.55
N HIS A 123 9.42 17.04 -7.06
CA HIS A 123 9.59 15.62 -7.34
C HIS A 123 8.76 15.26 -8.58
N ILE A 124 9.38 14.59 -9.54
CA ILE A 124 8.72 13.88 -10.65
C ILE A 124 9.37 12.50 -10.77
N ASP A 125 8.56 11.47 -11.00
CA ASP A 125 9.08 10.12 -11.10
C ASP A 125 8.67 9.40 -12.39
N GLY A 126 9.35 8.28 -12.67
CA GLY A 126 9.07 7.36 -13.76
C GLY A 126 8.02 6.29 -13.42
N GLY A 127 7.19 6.54 -12.40
CA GLY A 127 6.15 5.62 -11.95
C GLY A 127 6.63 4.55 -10.99
N LEU A 128 5.68 3.93 -10.27
CA LEU A 128 5.94 2.85 -9.32
C LEU A 128 5.37 1.50 -9.79
N HIS A 129 4.39 1.50 -10.67
CA HIS A 129 3.86 0.28 -11.27
C HIS A 129 4.66 -0.07 -12.52
N SER A 130 5.54 -1.03 -12.41
CA SER A 130 6.53 -1.30 -13.47
C SER A 130 5.94 -1.84 -14.77
N ASN A 131 4.71 -2.41 -14.75
CA ASN A 131 3.97 -2.80 -15.94
C ASN A 131 3.37 -1.60 -16.69
N GLU A 132 3.39 -0.40 -16.11
CA GLU A 132 3.03 0.90 -16.68
C GLU A 132 4.28 1.55 -17.28
N VAL A 133 4.76 0.97 -18.35
CA VAL A 133 6.15 1.08 -18.84
C VAL A 133 6.57 2.48 -19.35
N ALA A 134 5.63 3.38 -19.68
CA ALA A 134 5.96 4.67 -20.27
C ALA A 134 6.65 5.61 -19.27
N GLY A 135 6.37 5.50 -17.98
CA GLY A 135 6.97 6.35 -16.96
C GLY A 135 8.48 6.28 -16.92
N GLY A 136 9.06 5.06 -16.89
CA GLY A 136 10.51 4.86 -16.96
C GLY A 136 11.14 5.39 -18.25
N GLN A 137 10.44 5.33 -19.37
CA GLN A 137 10.91 5.90 -20.65
C GLN A 137 10.76 7.43 -20.68
N HIS A 138 9.70 7.97 -20.07
CA HIS A 138 9.46 9.41 -19.91
C HIS A 138 10.61 10.07 -19.12
N SER A 139 11.08 9.48 -18.03
CA SER A 139 12.15 10.03 -17.20
C SER A 139 13.44 10.29 -18.01
N LEU A 140 13.78 9.36 -18.90
CA LEU A 140 14.92 9.49 -19.84
C LEU A 140 14.74 10.66 -20.81
N ALA A 141 13.53 10.77 -21.39
CA ALA A 141 13.20 11.81 -22.36
C ALA A 141 13.19 13.21 -21.70
N LEU A 142 12.61 13.33 -20.49
CA LEU A 142 12.56 14.58 -19.74
C LEU A 142 13.95 15.02 -19.32
N ALA A 143 14.79 14.12 -18.80
CA ALA A 143 16.17 14.41 -18.41
C ALA A 143 16.98 14.91 -19.60
N TYR A 144 16.90 14.22 -20.77
CA TYR A 144 17.58 14.66 -21.97
C TYR A 144 17.11 16.06 -22.41
N LYS A 145 15.80 16.30 -22.44
CA LYS A 145 15.24 17.63 -22.82
C LYS A 145 15.82 18.74 -21.94
N LEU A 146 15.79 18.61 -20.63
CA LEU A 146 16.25 19.65 -19.70
C LEU A 146 17.77 19.86 -19.70
N VAL A 147 18.54 18.77 -19.86
CA VAL A 147 20.00 18.82 -19.78
C VAL A 147 20.63 19.29 -21.10
N SER A 148 20.08 18.87 -22.26
CA SER A 148 20.66 19.14 -23.57
C SER A 148 20.21 20.45 -24.22
N THR A 149 18.98 20.92 -23.93
CA THR A 149 18.44 22.12 -24.55
C THR A 149 19.18 23.38 -24.10
N GLN A 150 19.58 24.21 -25.08
CA GLN A 150 20.33 25.43 -24.87
C GLN A 150 19.57 26.63 -25.47
N ASN A 151 19.62 27.78 -24.81
CA ASN A 151 19.04 29.05 -25.28
C ASN A 151 17.53 28.95 -25.55
N ASP A 152 16.82 28.16 -24.76
CA ASP A 152 15.37 28.05 -24.80
C ASP A 152 14.80 28.77 -23.57
N PRO A 153 13.95 29.80 -23.74
CA PRO A 153 13.46 30.62 -22.62
C PRO A 153 12.67 29.80 -21.58
N GLU A 154 11.90 28.78 -21.99
CA GLU A 154 11.14 27.90 -21.09
C GLU A 154 12.08 27.05 -20.22
N VAL A 155 13.01 26.33 -20.87
CA VAL A 155 13.97 25.47 -20.17
C VAL A 155 14.90 26.29 -19.27
N ASP A 156 15.37 27.47 -19.75
CA ASP A 156 16.22 28.36 -18.94
C ASP A 156 15.47 28.91 -17.72
N ALA A 157 14.17 29.26 -17.86
CA ALA A 157 13.33 29.68 -16.74
C ALA A 157 13.13 28.55 -15.72
N ILE A 158 12.88 27.33 -16.16
CA ILE A 158 12.76 26.14 -15.32
C ILE A 158 14.05 25.91 -14.57
N LEU A 159 15.18 25.77 -15.25
CA LEU A 159 16.48 25.49 -14.61
C LEU A 159 16.90 26.55 -13.60
N ASN A 160 16.53 27.82 -13.85
CA ASN A 160 16.87 28.92 -12.95
C ASN A 160 15.96 29.03 -11.71
N ASN A 161 14.75 28.48 -11.73
CA ASN A 161 13.76 28.66 -10.67
C ASN A 161 13.32 27.36 -9.98
N VAL A 162 13.57 26.21 -10.59
CA VAL A 162 13.17 24.91 -10.10
C VAL A 162 14.39 24.01 -9.88
N ILE A 163 14.33 23.21 -8.84
CA ILE A 163 15.22 22.08 -8.56
C ILE A 163 14.37 20.83 -8.73
N LEU A 164 14.54 20.15 -9.85
CA LEU A 164 13.82 18.92 -10.16
C LEU A 164 14.55 17.71 -9.53
N VAL A 165 13.88 16.98 -8.65
CA VAL A 165 14.26 15.67 -8.17
C VAL A 165 13.55 14.66 -9.08
N LEU A 166 14.28 14.11 -10.03
CA LEU A 166 13.74 13.18 -11.03
C LEU A 166 14.18 11.75 -10.70
N TRP A 167 13.19 10.90 -10.44
CA TRP A 167 13.40 9.47 -10.23
C TRP A 167 13.27 8.74 -11.56
N PRO A 168 14.24 7.89 -11.94
CA PRO A 168 14.08 7.02 -13.13
C PRO A 168 12.86 6.12 -13.03
N THR A 169 12.63 5.55 -11.84
CA THR A 169 11.44 4.79 -11.42
C THR A 169 11.45 4.68 -9.89
N LEU A 170 10.28 4.48 -9.29
CA LEU A 170 10.16 4.17 -7.86
C LEU A 170 10.29 2.66 -7.56
N ASN A 171 10.34 1.80 -8.60
CA ASN A 171 10.44 0.35 -8.48
C ASN A 171 11.48 -0.22 -9.46
N PRO A 172 12.79 -0.09 -9.15
CA PRO A 172 13.86 -0.59 -10.00
C PRO A 172 13.80 -2.09 -10.31
N ASP A 173 13.52 -2.92 -9.30
CA ASP A 173 13.44 -4.38 -9.45
C ASP A 173 12.30 -4.78 -10.39
N GLY A 174 11.15 -4.13 -10.24
CA GLY A 174 10.00 -4.40 -11.10
C GLY A 174 10.22 -3.94 -12.53
N GLN A 175 10.88 -2.80 -12.75
CA GLN A 175 11.20 -2.34 -14.10
C GLN A 175 12.03 -3.38 -14.85
N ASP A 176 13.07 -3.92 -14.24
CA ASP A 176 13.88 -4.98 -14.87
C ASP A 176 13.06 -6.24 -15.13
N LYS A 177 12.25 -6.70 -14.14
CA LYS A 177 11.40 -7.90 -14.30
C LYS A 177 10.44 -7.75 -15.49
N VAL A 178 9.76 -6.61 -15.62
CA VAL A 178 8.79 -6.35 -16.69
C VAL A 178 9.48 -6.21 -18.05
N VAL A 179 10.58 -5.44 -18.11
CA VAL A 179 11.31 -5.24 -19.37
C VAL A 179 11.92 -6.55 -19.87
N HIS A 180 12.50 -7.36 -18.99
CA HIS A 180 13.06 -8.66 -19.36
C HIS A 180 11.96 -9.62 -19.85
N TRP A 181 10.77 -9.61 -19.20
CA TRP A 181 9.61 -10.38 -19.68
C TRP A 181 9.21 -9.96 -21.11
N TYR A 182 9.10 -8.64 -21.36
CA TYR A 182 8.75 -8.15 -22.69
C TYR A 182 9.82 -8.48 -23.73
N ARG A 183 11.10 -8.23 -23.45
CA ARG A 183 12.21 -8.54 -24.34
C ARG A 183 12.27 -10.03 -24.71
N GLN A 184 11.91 -10.91 -23.78
CA GLN A 184 11.85 -12.35 -24.02
C GLN A 184 10.72 -12.76 -24.97
N ASN A 185 9.60 -12.01 -24.99
CA ASN A 185 8.38 -12.35 -25.69
C ASN A 185 8.12 -11.53 -26.96
N VAL A 186 8.79 -10.40 -27.16
CA VAL A 186 8.61 -9.53 -28.32
C VAL A 186 8.86 -10.30 -29.63
N GLY A 187 7.98 -10.09 -30.62
CA GLY A 187 8.02 -10.81 -31.90
C GLY A 187 7.49 -12.25 -31.84
N THR A 188 7.02 -12.73 -30.67
CA THR A 188 6.35 -14.04 -30.52
C THR A 188 4.85 -13.88 -30.40
N GLN A 189 4.10 -14.98 -30.37
CA GLN A 189 2.66 -14.97 -30.05
C GLN A 189 2.35 -14.48 -28.64
N TYR A 190 3.34 -14.36 -27.75
CA TYR A 190 3.24 -13.95 -26.35
C TYR A 190 3.69 -12.51 -26.11
N GLU A 191 3.92 -11.73 -27.16
CA GLU A 191 4.43 -10.34 -27.09
C GLU A 191 3.66 -9.46 -26.11
N VAL A 192 2.34 -9.60 -26.09
CA VAL A 192 1.44 -8.82 -25.21
C VAL A 192 0.94 -9.62 -24.00
N SER A 193 1.57 -10.73 -23.69
CA SER A 193 1.17 -11.57 -22.54
C SER A 193 1.41 -10.88 -21.22
N PRO A 194 0.49 -10.98 -20.24
CA PRO A 194 0.74 -10.51 -18.90
C PRO A 194 1.90 -11.29 -18.28
N MET A 195 2.67 -10.63 -17.42
CA MET A 195 3.72 -11.27 -16.65
C MET A 195 3.10 -12.17 -15.57
N PRO A 196 3.54 -13.42 -15.39
CA PRO A 196 2.88 -14.38 -14.51
C PRO A 196 3.32 -14.30 -13.04
N TRP A 197 3.96 -13.23 -12.61
CA TRP A 197 4.38 -12.96 -11.24
C TRP A 197 4.31 -11.47 -10.93
N LEU A 198 4.37 -11.12 -9.64
CA LEU A 198 4.37 -9.73 -9.16
C LEU A 198 5.64 -9.00 -9.62
N PHE A 199 5.50 -7.75 -10.06
CA PHE A 199 6.64 -6.92 -10.42
C PHE A 199 7.37 -6.36 -9.17
N GLN A 200 6.67 -6.01 -8.09
CA GLN A 200 7.29 -5.88 -6.78
C GLN A 200 7.18 -7.23 -6.06
N GLU A 201 8.24 -7.68 -5.42
CA GLU A 201 8.40 -9.08 -4.95
C GLU A 201 7.23 -9.60 -4.09
N TYR A 202 6.67 -8.75 -3.23
CA TYR A 202 5.60 -9.13 -2.31
C TYR A 202 4.25 -8.53 -2.70
N VAL A 203 4.22 -7.26 -3.09
CA VAL A 203 2.97 -6.49 -3.09
C VAL A 203 2.50 -6.09 -4.49
N GLY A 204 3.31 -6.28 -5.54
CA GLY A 204 2.93 -5.96 -6.90
C GLY A 204 2.39 -4.53 -7.01
N HIS A 205 1.13 -4.40 -7.47
CA HIS A 205 0.43 -3.13 -7.60
C HIS A 205 0.17 -2.43 -6.25
N ASP A 206 0.12 -3.17 -5.15
CA ASP A 206 -0.08 -2.59 -3.82
C ASP A 206 1.18 -1.91 -3.24
N ASN A 207 2.29 -1.79 -4.02
CA ASN A 207 3.35 -0.86 -3.67
C ASN A 207 2.82 0.59 -3.59
N ASN A 208 1.70 0.89 -4.29
CA ASN A 208 0.93 2.13 -4.15
C ASN A 208 -0.20 2.03 -3.11
N ARG A 209 -0.09 1.17 -2.10
CA ARG A 209 -1.00 1.08 -0.93
C ARG A 209 -0.23 1.09 0.38
N ASP A 210 1.08 1.27 0.32
CA ASP A 210 2.01 1.23 1.44
C ASP A 210 2.49 2.64 1.88
N GLY A 211 1.77 3.69 1.49
CA GLY A 211 2.20 5.08 1.65
C GLY A 211 2.43 5.50 3.10
N TYR A 212 1.51 5.21 4.03
CA TYR A 212 1.69 5.56 5.45
C TYR A 212 2.30 4.42 6.28
N MET A 213 2.03 3.15 5.95
CA MET A 213 2.58 2.02 6.72
C MET A 213 4.06 1.80 6.48
N GLN A 214 4.53 2.02 5.25
CA GLN A 214 5.92 1.88 4.85
C GLN A 214 6.52 0.50 5.24
N ASN A 215 5.75 -0.55 4.96
CA ASN A 215 6.20 -1.94 5.17
C ASN A 215 7.33 -2.30 4.21
N MET A 216 7.25 -1.82 2.97
CA MET A 216 8.24 -2.08 1.92
C MET A 216 9.41 -1.11 2.03
N ILE A 217 10.61 -1.63 1.74
CA ILE A 217 11.84 -0.81 1.79
C ILE A 217 11.79 0.33 0.78
N GLU A 218 11.18 0.13 -0.39
CA GLU A 218 11.00 1.14 -1.42
C GLU A 218 10.17 2.32 -0.90
N SER A 219 9.06 2.06 -0.20
CA SER A 219 8.23 3.11 0.42
C SER A 219 9.01 3.91 1.46
N GLN A 220 9.85 3.24 2.26
CA GLN A 220 10.74 3.90 3.23
C GLN A 220 11.80 4.77 2.56
N VAL A 221 12.38 4.30 1.46
CA VAL A 221 13.39 5.05 0.69
C VAL A 221 12.78 6.30 0.07
N VAL A 222 11.59 6.20 -0.52
CA VAL A 222 10.86 7.35 -1.07
C VAL A 222 10.57 8.36 0.02
N THR A 223 9.91 7.95 1.11
CA THR A 223 9.53 8.87 2.20
C THR A 223 10.75 9.53 2.84
N LYS A 224 11.85 8.80 3.04
CA LYS A 224 13.10 9.35 3.58
C LYS A 224 13.69 10.41 2.64
N SER A 225 13.66 10.19 1.33
CA SER A 225 14.10 11.16 0.33
C SER A 225 13.22 12.40 0.34
N GLU A 226 11.89 12.22 0.41
CA GLU A 226 10.93 13.33 0.50
C GLU A 226 11.16 14.19 1.75
N MET A 227 11.42 13.56 2.90
CA MET A 227 11.76 14.31 4.12
C MET A 227 13.06 15.08 4.01
N ASP A 228 14.06 14.57 3.28
CA ASP A 228 15.35 15.25 3.08
C ASP A 228 15.26 16.42 2.10
N PHE A 229 14.63 16.22 0.93
CA PHE A 229 14.47 17.26 -0.10
C PHE A 229 13.33 18.23 0.21
N ALA A 230 12.32 17.79 0.91
CA ALA A 230 11.10 18.52 1.26
C ALA A 230 10.45 19.22 0.03
N PRO A 231 10.12 18.51 -1.06
CA PRO A 231 9.55 19.11 -2.25
C PRO A 231 8.20 19.79 -1.95
N VAL A 232 7.82 20.77 -2.77
CA VAL A 232 6.49 21.39 -2.70
C VAL A 232 5.47 20.59 -3.52
N ILE A 233 5.95 19.94 -4.59
CA ILE A 233 5.13 19.10 -5.48
C ILE A 233 5.74 17.71 -5.54
N PHE A 234 4.88 16.70 -5.37
CA PHE A 234 5.14 15.29 -5.62
C PHE A 234 4.24 14.83 -6.76
N TYR A 235 4.82 14.49 -7.91
CA TYR A 235 4.09 14.09 -9.11
C TYR A 235 4.51 12.72 -9.59
N CYS A 236 3.58 11.75 -9.53
CA CYS A 236 3.78 10.37 -9.97
C CYS A 236 3.14 10.08 -11.33
N GLN A 237 3.79 9.22 -12.13
CA GLN A 237 3.33 8.81 -13.45
C GLN A 237 2.66 7.44 -13.41
N HIS A 238 1.42 7.34 -13.93
CA HIS A 238 0.67 6.07 -14.07
C HIS A 238 0.12 5.86 -15.48
N GLN A 239 -0.36 4.63 -15.76
CA GLN A 239 -0.91 4.27 -17.08
C GLN A 239 -2.17 3.41 -16.99
N THR A 240 -3.24 3.90 -16.38
CA THR A 240 -4.58 3.29 -16.42
C THR A 240 -5.67 4.28 -16.80
N ALA A 241 -5.39 5.20 -17.76
CA ALA A 241 -6.37 6.18 -18.24
C ALA A 241 -7.70 5.51 -18.60
N PRO A 242 -8.85 6.10 -18.20
CA PRO A 242 -10.17 5.58 -18.57
C PRO A 242 -10.33 5.61 -20.09
N PHE A 243 -10.54 4.45 -20.72
CA PHE A 243 -10.73 4.36 -22.15
C PHE A 243 -12.05 5.06 -22.59
N PRO A 244 -12.06 5.93 -23.63
CA PRO A 244 -11.00 6.16 -24.64
C PRO A 244 -10.08 7.36 -24.37
N ALA A 245 -10.07 7.95 -23.17
CA ALA A 245 -9.14 9.03 -22.83
C ALA A 245 -7.67 8.60 -23.04
N ARG A 246 -6.81 9.59 -23.30
CA ARG A 246 -5.37 9.34 -23.50
C ARG A 246 -4.53 9.68 -22.28
N ILE A 247 -5.06 10.59 -21.45
CA ILE A 247 -4.51 10.89 -20.13
C ILE A 247 -5.64 11.36 -19.21
N TRP A 248 -5.65 10.83 -17.99
CA TRP A 248 -6.40 11.41 -16.90
C TRP A 248 -5.46 12.35 -16.09
N ILE A 249 -5.97 13.50 -15.72
CA ILE A 249 -5.27 14.54 -14.97
C ILE A 249 -6.19 15.10 -13.88
N PRO A 250 -5.68 15.71 -12.81
CA PRO A 250 -6.51 16.44 -11.85
C PRO A 250 -7.36 17.51 -12.56
N PRO A 251 -8.51 17.95 -12.03
CA PRO A 251 -9.11 17.63 -10.71
C PRO A 251 -9.58 16.19 -10.55
N PHE A 252 -9.49 15.74 -9.27
CA PHE A 252 -10.04 14.47 -8.83
C PHE A 252 -11.57 14.51 -8.71
N SER A 253 -12.22 13.35 -8.67
CA SER A 253 -13.64 13.23 -8.33
C SER A 253 -13.87 13.38 -6.83
N ASP A 254 -15.10 13.69 -6.43
CA ASP A 254 -15.53 13.60 -5.03
C ASP A 254 -15.67 12.12 -4.58
N PRO A 255 -15.39 11.82 -3.30
CA PRO A 255 -15.09 12.75 -2.22
C PRO A 255 -13.59 13.08 -2.11
N ILE A 256 -13.30 14.20 -1.47
CA ILE A 256 -11.96 14.54 -1.01
C ILE A 256 -11.93 14.53 0.53
N SER A 257 -10.84 14.04 1.14
CA SER A 257 -10.68 14.08 2.59
C SER A 257 -10.73 15.51 3.12
N SER A 258 -11.49 15.71 4.21
CA SER A 258 -11.63 17.02 4.87
C SER A 258 -10.32 17.47 5.56
N ASN A 259 -9.40 16.55 5.84
CA ASN A 259 -8.14 16.83 6.50
C ASN A 259 -7.03 17.31 5.54
N ILE A 260 -7.27 17.31 4.23
CA ILE A 260 -6.35 17.94 3.28
C ILE A 260 -6.47 19.47 3.39
N SER A 261 -5.34 20.15 3.51
CA SER A 261 -5.30 21.62 3.57
C SER A 261 -6.01 22.25 2.36
N PRO A 262 -6.83 23.32 2.56
CA PRO A 262 -7.48 24.04 1.45
C PRO A 262 -6.52 24.53 0.39
N TYR A 263 -5.29 24.91 0.77
CA TYR A 263 -4.25 25.32 -0.19
C TYR A 263 -3.87 24.19 -1.12
N MET A 264 -3.66 22.98 -0.57
CA MET A 264 -3.30 21.79 -1.37
C MET A 264 -4.42 21.41 -2.31
N ARG A 265 -5.68 21.39 -1.84
CA ARG A 265 -6.86 21.12 -2.71
C ARG A 265 -6.93 22.09 -3.90
N SER A 266 -6.71 23.39 -3.65
CA SER A 266 -6.74 24.40 -4.71
C SER A 266 -5.61 24.22 -5.71
N TRP A 267 -4.39 23.93 -5.24
CA TRP A 267 -3.25 23.72 -6.13
C TRP A 267 -3.34 22.44 -6.96
N LEU A 268 -3.90 21.36 -6.43
CA LEU A 268 -4.20 20.14 -7.21
C LEU A 268 -5.04 20.48 -8.43
N ASN A 269 -6.10 21.29 -8.26
CA ASN A 269 -6.94 21.70 -9.37
C ASN A 269 -6.21 22.61 -10.38
N VAL A 270 -5.43 23.59 -9.90
CA VAL A 270 -4.66 24.51 -10.76
C VAL A 270 -3.66 23.73 -11.61
N VAL A 271 -2.91 22.80 -11.04
CA VAL A 271 -1.90 22.00 -11.76
C VAL A 271 -2.56 21.19 -12.87
N GLY A 272 -3.69 20.52 -12.59
CA GLY A 272 -4.40 19.72 -13.59
C GLY A 272 -4.95 20.57 -14.75
N ILE A 273 -5.52 21.74 -14.45
CA ILE A 273 -6.04 22.64 -15.51
C ILE A 273 -4.89 23.23 -16.36
N GLN A 274 -3.73 23.52 -15.77
CA GLN A 274 -2.54 23.94 -16.53
C GLN A 274 -2.04 22.81 -17.44
N MET A 275 -2.05 21.56 -16.99
CA MET A 275 -1.74 20.39 -17.84
C MET A 275 -2.69 20.27 -19.02
N SER A 276 -4.01 20.42 -18.79
CA SER A 276 -5.01 20.39 -19.86
C SER A 276 -4.72 21.44 -20.93
N ALA A 277 -4.40 22.67 -20.53
CA ALA A 277 -4.06 23.75 -21.45
C ALA A 277 -2.78 23.43 -22.25
N ALA A 278 -1.72 22.95 -21.57
CA ALA A 278 -0.46 22.59 -22.22
C ALA A 278 -0.61 21.45 -23.25
N LEU A 279 -1.41 20.44 -22.94
CA LEU A 279 -1.73 19.36 -23.88
C LEU A 279 -2.49 19.90 -25.10
N GLN A 280 -3.43 20.81 -24.91
CA GLN A 280 -4.17 21.44 -26.01
C GLN A 280 -3.27 22.30 -26.92
N GLU A 281 -2.32 23.06 -26.33
CA GLU A 281 -1.33 23.83 -27.10
C GLU A 281 -0.45 22.95 -28.00
N GLN A 282 -0.19 21.71 -27.57
CA GLN A 282 0.58 20.72 -28.32
C GLN A 282 -0.31 19.85 -29.24
N HIS A 283 -1.61 20.16 -29.39
CA HIS A 283 -2.57 19.37 -30.17
C HIS A 283 -2.66 17.91 -29.75
N MET A 284 -2.65 17.65 -28.44
CA MET A 284 -2.74 16.33 -27.81
C MET A 284 -4.14 16.13 -27.21
N PRO A 285 -5.11 15.56 -27.94
CA PRO A 285 -6.49 15.36 -27.49
C PRO A 285 -6.60 14.22 -26.47
N GLY A 286 -7.74 14.15 -25.76
CA GLY A 286 -8.06 13.02 -24.90
C GLY A 286 -7.68 13.20 -23.43
N ALA A 287 -7.43 14.43 -22.97
CA ALA A 287 -7.26 14.72 -21.55
C ALA A 287 -8.62 14.78 -20.84
N ILE A 288 -8.80 13.99 -19.76
CA ILE A 288 -10.01 13.91 -18.94
C ILE A 288 -9.71 14.17 -17.47
N SER A 289 -10.67 14.77 -16.75
CA SER A 289 -10.61 15.03 -15.30
C SER A 289 -11.94 14.69 -14.64
N GLU A 290 -12.01 14.73 -13.31
CA GLU A 290 -13.23 14.44 -12.52
C GLU A 290 -13.88 13.11 -12.94
N TYR A 291 -13.11 12.08 -13.14
CA TYR A 291 -13.60 10.79 -13.57
C TYR A 291 -12.87 9.65 -12.82
N ARG A 292 -13.62 8.83 -12.06
CA ARG A 292 -13.17 7.60 -11.41
C ARG A 292 -12.27 7.79 -10.17
N PHE A 293 -11.20 8.58 -10.22
CA PHE A 293 -10.21 8.71 -9.14
C PHE A 293 -10.63 9.79 -8.15
N ASP A 294 -10.72 9.44 -6.86
CA ASP A 294 -11.01 10.34 -5.75
C ASP A 294 -9.79 10.58 -4.85
N ASN A 295 -9.89 11.53 -3.94
CA ASN A 295 -8.86 11.87 -2.96
C ASN A 295 -9.34 11.54 -1.53
N TRP A 296 -9.84 10.33 -1.33
CA TRP A 296 -10.35 9.87 -0.05
C TRP A 296 -9.32 9.04 0.73
N TYR A 297 -8.82 7.93 0.16
CA TYR A 297 -7.93 7.00 0.84
C TYR A 297 -6.47 7.51 0.90
N PRO A 298 -5.85 7.67 2.12
CA PRO A 298 -4.50 8.23 2.28
C PRO A 298 -3.36 7.23 2.03
N GLY A 299 -3.66 5.96 1.77
CA GLY A 299 -2.66 4.90 1.73
C GLY A 299 -1.86 4.80 0.44
N PHE A 300 -2.18 5.59 -0.59
CA PHE A 300 -1.39 5.64 -1.82
C PHE A 300 -0.04 6.31 -1.55
N LEU A 301 1.06 5.69 -2.01
CA LEU A 301 2.41 6.26 -1.84
C LEU A 301 2.51 7.65 -2.49
N ASP A 302 1.88 7.82 -3.63
CA ASP A 302 1.85 9.06 -4.40
C ASP A 302 0.82 10.09 -3.89
N PHE A 303 0.10 9.80 -2.82
CA PHE A 303 -0.92 10.70 -2.29
C PHE A 303 -0.79 11.00 -0.79
N THR A 304 -0.22 10.10 0.01
CA THR A 304 0.00 10.29 1.46
C THR A 304 0.63 11.67 1.78
N HIS A 305 1.50 12.13 0.90
CA HIS A 305 2.24 13.39 1.05
C HIS A 305 1.35 14.64 1.12
N VAL A 306 0.11 14.59 0.60
CA VAL A 306 -0.81 15.74 0.64
C VAL A 306 -1.16 16.12 2.09
N PHE A 307 -1.18 15.15 3.01
CA PHE A 307 -1.40 15.38 4.44
C PHE A 307 -0.17 15.94 5.17
N ARG A 308 0.99 15.98 4.48
CA ARG A 308 2.22 16.66 4.92
C ARG A 308 2.42 18.03 4.24
N ASN A 309 1.32 18.62 3.75
CA ASN A 309 1.30 19.91 3.09
C ASN A 309 2.14 19.96 1.80
N GLU A 310 2.18 18.85 1.04
CA GLU A 310 2.74 18.77 -0.30
C GLU A 310 1.60 18.69 -1.34
N ILE A 311 1.82 19.25 -2.53
CA ILE A 311 0.89 19.11 -3.65
C ILE A 311 1.19 17.76 -4.28
N SER A 312 0.58 16.69 -3.75
CA SER A 312 0.85 15.32 -4.15
C SER A 312 -0.27 14.78 -5.01
N PHE A 313 0.06 14.27 -6.19
CA PHE A 313 -0.90 13.76 -7.17
C PHE A 313 -0.22 12.87 -8.21
N PHE A 314 -1.06 12.21 -8.99
CA PHE A 314 -0.66 11.40 -10.13
C PHE A 314 -1.41 11.78 -11.41
N THR A 315 -0.94 11.27 -12.54
CA THR A 315 -1.68 11.24 -13.81
C THR A 315 -1.73 9.83 -14.34
N GLU A 316 -2.79 9.53 -15.09
CA GLU A 316 -3.01 8.22 -15.68
C GLU A 316 -2.98 8.33 -17.22
N THR A 317 -1.85 7.97 -17.83
CA THR A 317 -1.72 7.97 -19.29
C THR A 317 -2.25 6.64 -19.87
N ALA A 318 -2.80 6.65 -21.07
CA ALA A 318 -3.31 5.44 -21.69
C ALA A 318 -2.17 4.43 -21.98
N LEU A 319 -2.46 3.17 -21.72
CA LEU A 319 -1.60 2.03 -22.04
C LEU A 319 -2.35 1.06 -22.95
N TYR A 320 -1.65 0.45 -23.93
CA TYR A 320 -2.14 -0.78 -24.53
C TYR A 320 -1.46 -1.99 -23.84
N ARG A 321 -0.29 -2.37 -24.33
CA ARG A 321 0.54 -3.43 -23.70
C ARG A 321 2.00 -3.14 -24.02
N TYR A 322 2.80 -2.87 -23.01
CA TYR A 322 4.24 -2.63 -23.12
C TYR A 322 4.60 -1.61 -24.22
N ALA A 323 5.57 -1.93 -25.08
CA ALA A 323 5.97 -1.09 -26.24
C ALA A 323 5.33 -1.51 -27.57
N THR A 324 4.28 -2.33 -27.53
CA THR A 324 3.57 -2.78 -28.73
C THR A 324 2.54 -1.74 -29.16
N PRO A 325 2.60 -1.20 -30.40
CA PRO A 325 1.63 -0.22 -30.88
C PRO A 325 0.27 -0.85 -31.18
N ARG A 326 -0.80 -0.05 -31.04
CA ARG A 326 -2.17 -0.47 -31.41
C ARG A 326 -2.90 0.65 -32.15
N PHE A 327 -3.67 0.26 -33.18
CA PHE A 327 -4.63 1.13 -33.84
C PHE A 327 -6.02 0.92 -33.24
N TYR A 328 -6.73 2.02 -32.96
CA TYR A 328 -8.08 2.00 -32.41
C TYR A 328 -9.03 2.73 -33.37
N THR A 329 -10.23 2.17 -33.51
CA THR A 329 -11.34 2.80 -34.24
C THR A 329 -12.41 3.30 -33.27
N VAL A 330 -13.21 4.29 -33.68
CA VAL A 330 -14.25 4.92 -32.83
C VAL A 330 -15.33 3.91 -32.44
N ASP A 331 -15.60 2.89 -33.26
CA ASP A 331 -16.55 1.82 -32.97
C ASP A 331 -16.09 0.87 -31.84
N GLU A 332 -14.81 0.89 -31.49
CA GLU A 332 -14.29 0.20 -30.30
C GLU A 332 -14.55 0.97 -28.99
N PHE A 333 -14.89 2.27 -29.07
CA PHE A 333 -15.15 3.10 -27.89
C PHE A 333 -16.45 2.68 -27.19
N PRO A 334 -16.58 2.92 -25.87
CA PRO A 334 -17.87 2.84 -25.20
C PRO A 334 -18.93 3.66 -25.95
N LYS A 335 -20.16 3.18 -25.99
CA LYS A 335 -21.22 3.81 -26.80
C LYS A 335 -21.44 5.30 -26.51
N GLU A 336 -21.30 5.66 -25.24
CA GLU A 336 -21.39 7.03 -24.74
C GLU A 336 -20.27 7.96 -25.23
N ASN A 337 -19.17 7.40 -25.75
CA ASN A 337 -18.02 8.16 -26.26
C ASN A 337 -17.90 8.14 -27.79
N GLN A 338 -18.75 7.37 -28.51
CA GLN A 338 -18.65 7.24 -29.97
C GLN A 338 -19.10 8.47 -30.73
N ASP A 339 -19.90 9.36 -30.13
CA ASP A 339 -20.32 10.62 -30.71
C ASP A 339 -19.24 11.72 -30.65
N LEU A 340 -18.13 11.48 -29.94
CA LEU A 340 -16.98 12.38 -29.81
C LEU A 340 -17.35 13.77 -29.27
N LYS A 341 -18.40 13.86 -28.45
CA LYS A 341 -18.81 15.14 -27.85
C LYS A 341 -17.86 15.60 -26.79
N ALA A 342 -17.47 16.87 -26.89
CA ALA A 342 -16.76 17.56 -25.84
C ALA A 342 -17.64 17.72 -24.59
N LEU A 343 -17.02 17.49 -23.41
CA LEU A 343 -17.58 17.71 -22.09
C LEU A 343 -16.71 18.73 -21.35
N THR A 344 -17.22 19.34 -20.28
CA THR A 344 -16.50 20.36 -19.51
C THR A 344 -15.11 19.88 -19.07
N MET A 345 -15.00 18.61 -18.61
CA MET A 345 -13.77 18.01 -18.13
C MET A 345 -13.20 16.95 -19.10
N TYR A 346 -13.66 16.94 -20.36
CA TYR A 346 -13.14 16.17 -21.48
C TYR A 346 -13.30 17.01 -22.75
N THR A 347 -12.51 18.11 -22.82
CA THR A 347 -12.74 19.22 -23.75
C THR A 347 -12.42 18.91 -25.20
N ASP A 348 -11.50 17.99 -25.47
CA ASP A 348 -11.06 17.56 -26.80
C ASP A 348 -10.97 16.04 -26.89
N PRO A 349 -12.07 15.33 -27.18
CA PRO A 349 -12.12 13.88 -27.22
C PRO A 349 -11.18 13.29 -28.27
N TRP A 350 -10.45 12.24 -27.89
CA TRP A 350 -9.59 11.51 -28.81
C TRP A 350 -10.41 10.84 -29.93
N GLN A 351 -9.94 10.95 -31.17
CA GLN A 351 -10.67 10.51 -32.36
C GLN A 351 -10.30 9.10 -32.85
N GLY A 352 -9.59 8.33 -32.00
CA GLY A 352 -9.02 7.05 -32.44
C GLY A 352 -7.71 7.23 -33.20
N GLY A 353 -7.22 6.13 -33.76
CA GLY A 353 -5.94 6.12 -34.49
C GLY A 353 -4.88 5.27 -33.79
N TRP A 354 -3.64 5.44 -34.20
CA TRP A 354 -2.51 4.79 -33.57
C TRP A 354 -2.28 5.30 -32.16
N TRP A 355 -1.99 4.37 -31.25
CA TRP A 355 -1.47 4.64 -29.92
C TRP A 355 -0.18 3.84 -29.72
N ARG A 356 0.90 4.55 -29.49
CA ARG A 356 2.24 4.01 -29.36
C ARG A 356 2.83 4.37 -28.01
N LEU A 357 3.87 3.66 -27.58
CA LEU A 357 4.63 4.02 -26.38
C LEU A 357 5.18 5.46 -26.48
N GLY A 358 5.68 5.86 -27.65
CA GLY A 358 6.18 7.22 -27.89
C GLY A 358 5.11 8.31 -27.74
N ASP A 359 3.83 7.99 -28.02
CA ASP A 359 2.73 8.93 -27.78
C ASP A 359 2.54 9.12 -26.27
N ALA A 360 2.49 8.02 -25.50
CA ALA A 360 2.39 8.09 -24.03
C ALA A 360 3.55 8.88 -23.40
N VAL A 361 4.80 8.62 -23.84
CA VAL A 361 5.98 9.38 -23.39
C VAL A 361 5.84 10.88 -23.68
N LYS A 362 5.34 11.27 -24.86
CA LYS A 362 5.11 12.69 -25.19
C LYS A 362 4.06 13.34 -24.28
N TYR A 363 2.93 12.66 -24.00
CA TYR A 363 1.92 13.15 -23.07
C TYR A 363 2.50 13.36 -21.66
N MET A 364 3.26 12.39 -21.15
CA MET A 364 3.91 12.49 -19.84
C MET A 364 4.96 13.61 -19.79
N VAL A 365 5.78 13.78 -20.83
CA VAL A 365 6.76 14.88 -20.91
C VAL A 365 6.03 16.23 -20.94
N THR A 366 4.96 16.38 -21.73
CA THR A 366 4.18 17.62 -21.79
C THR A 366 3.54 17.95 -20.44
N ALA A 367 2.95 16.97 -19.77
CA ALA A 367 2.39 17.13 -18.43
C ALA A 367 3.49 17.54 -17.41
N SER A 368 4.66 16.90 -17.45
CA SER A 368 5.80 17.22 -16.58
C SER A 368 6.34 18.63 -16.83
N MET A 369 6.48 19.05 -18.09
CA MET A 369 6.90 20.43 -18.44
C MET A 369 5.88 21.44 -17.93
N SER A 370 4.57 21.16 -18.02
CA SER A 370 3.51 22.00 -17.47
C SER A 370 3.60 22.16 -15.95
N VAL A 371 3.94 21.10 -15.20
CA VAL A 371 4.18 21.17 -13.73
C VAL A 371 5.37 22.08 -13.44
N LEU A 372 6.46 21.93 -14.19
CA LEU A 372 7.67 22.72 -14.01
C LEU A 372 7.43 24.21 -14.34
N ASP A 373 6.71 24.50 -15.44
CA ASP A 373 6.32 25.87 -15.81
C ASP A 373 5.35 26.49 -14.80
N THR A 374 4.38 25.74 -14.30
CA THR A 374 3.49 26.15 -13.21
C THR A 374 4.31 26.50 -11.96
N SER A 375 5.33 25.70 -11.66
CA SER A 375 6.26 25.93 -10.53
C SER A 375 7.08 27.23 -10.72
N VAL A 376 7.46 27.57 -11.95
CA VAL A 376 8.11 28.87 -12.25
C VAL A 376 7.15 30.02 -12.06
N LYS A 377 5.95 29.95 -12.65
CA LYS A 377 4.93 31.02 -12.62
C LYS A 377 4.48 31.36 -11.21
N TYR A 378 4.27 30.35 -10.38
CA TYR A 378 3.67 30.49 -9.05
C TYR A 378 4.65 30.19 -7.90
N ARG A 379 5.96 30.26 -8.16
CA ARG A 379 7.05 29.90 -7.24
C ARG A 379 6.84 30.44 -5.81
N GLU A 380 6.59 31.75 -5.70
CA GLU A 380 6.45 32.43 -4.40
C GLU A 380 5.18 31.96 -3.66
N GLN A 381 4.07 31.79 -4.37
CA GLN A 381 2.81 31.34 -3.78
C GLN A 381 2.90 29.89 -3.31
N LEU A 382 3.51 29.01 -4.12
CA LEU A 382 3.69 27.60 -3.78
C LEU A 382 4.52 27.44 -2.51
N LEU A 383 5.64 28.12 -2.43
CA LEU A 383 6.52 28.08 -1.25
C LEU A 383 5.85 28.71 -0.01
N PHE A 384 5.19 29.85 -0.17
CA PHE A 384 4.50 30.52 0.93
C PHE A 384 3.29 29.69 1.41
N ASN A 385 2.51 29.08 0.51
CA ASN A 385 1.36 28.28 0.89
C ASN A 385 1.75 26.97 1.61
N ARG A 386 2.95 26.42 1.37
CA ARG A 386 3.46 25.33 2.19
C ARG A 386 3.66 25.75 3.64
N TRP A 387 4.31 26.92 3.86
CA TRP A 387 4.44 27.48 5.20
C TRP A 387 3.08 27.79 5.82
N GLN A 388 2.18 28.41 5.06
CA GLN A 388 0.85 28.79 5.54
C GLN A 388 0.04 27.56 5.98
N ALA A 389 0.06 26.48 5.21
CA ALA A 389 -0.65 25.25 5.55
C ALA A 389 -0.13 24.62 6.86
N ALA A 390 1.19 24.57 7.04
CA ALA A 390 1.79 24.06 8.28
C ALA A 390 1.47 24.99 9.47
N HIS A 391 1.56 26.31 9.27
CA HIS A 391 1.24 27.30 10.28
C HIS A 391 -0.23 27.23 10.73
N ASP A 392 -1.15 27.15 9.77
CA ASP A 392 -2.60 27.06 10.05
C ASP A 392 -2.95 25.77 10.78
N ASN A 393 -2.32 24.63 10.45
CA ASN A 393 -2.48 23.38 11.20
C ASN A 393 -2.06 23.54 12.67
N ILE A 394 -0.88 24.10 12.92
CA ILE A 394 -0.37 24.31 14.28
C ILE A 394 -1.30 25.24 15.07
N GLU A 395 -1.68 26.39 14.49
CA GLU A 395 -2.56 27.35 15.17
C GLU A 395 -3.96 26.80 15.39
N HIS A 396 -4.48 25.97 14.46
CA HIS A 396 -5.76 25.31 14.62
C HIS A 396 -5.76 24.40 15.85
N PHE A 397 -4.78 23.51 15.98
CA PHE A 397 -4.72 22.52 17.06
C PHE A 397 -4.17 23.06 18.39
N LYS A 398 -3.64 24.26 18.43
CA LYS A 398 -3.45 25.00 19.69
C LYS A 398 -4.77 25.43 20.34
N GLN A 399 -5.84 25.55 19.53
CA GLN A 399 -7.13 26.12 19.96
C GLN A 399 -8.28 25.15 19.89
N ASN A 400 -8.13 24.02 19.19
CA ASN A 400 -9.20 23.06 18.91
C ASN A 400 -8.74 21.63 19.20
N ALA A 401 -9.65 20.85 19.78
CA ALA A 401 -9.43 19.43 19.96
C ALA A 401 -9.46 18.65 18.62
N PRO A 402 -8.81 17.48 18.59
CA PRO A 402 -8.00 16.88 19.65
C PRO A 402 -6.68 17.63 19.82
N TYR A 403 -6.23 17.84 21.07
CA TYR A 403 -4.96 18.49 21.37
C TYR A 403 -3.77 17.52 21.34
N ALA A 404 -4.06 16.24 21.54
CA ALA A 404 -3.09 15.14 21.43
C ALA A 404 -3.81 13.81 21.21
N TYR A 405 -3.04 12.80 20.80
CA TYR A 405 -3.41 11.38 20.95
C TYR A 405 -2.42 10.72 21.92
N VAL A 406 -2.94 9.87 22.80
CA VAL A 406 -2.13 9.10 23.75
C VAL A 406 -2.29 7.61 23.49
N LEU A 407 -1.17 6.90 23.36
CA LEU A 407 -1.12 5.44 23.39
C LEU A 407 -0.71 5.04 24.82
N PRO A 408 -1.66 4.63 25.68
CA PRO A 408 -1.38 4.36 27.09
C PRO A 408 -0.41 3.20 27.28
N ASN A 409 0.35 3.22 28.37
CA ASN A 409 1.11 2.08 28.87
C ASN A 409 0.51 1.63 30.20
N PRO A 410 0.21 0.31 30.43
CA PRO A 410 0.42 -0.79 29.49
C PRO A 410 -0.64 -0.84 28.37
N GLN A 411 -0.29 -1.54 27.29
CA GLN A 411 -1.18 -1.95 26.20
C GLN A 411 -1.45 -3.46 26.31
N ALA A 412 -2.48 -3.95 25.61
CA ALA A 412 -2.68 -5.38 25.42
C ALA A 412 -1.54 -5.98 24.56
N ASP A 413 -1.02 -5.17 23.62
CA ASP A 413 0.15 -5.47 22.80
C ASP A 413 1.10 -4.26 22.87
N THR A 414 2.00 -4.25 23.85
CA THR A 414 2.96 -3.14 24.05
C THR A 414 3.96 -3.02 22.91
N PRO A 415 4.52 -4.10 22.32
CA PRO A 415 5.32 -4.02 21.08
C PRO A 415 4.56 -3.38 19.93
N GLU A 416 3.29 -3.66 19.74
CA GLU A 416 2.48 -3.12 18.65
C GLU A 416 2.23 -1.61 18.77
N ALA A 417 2.03 -1.11 19.99
CA ALA A 417 1.96 0.33 20.23
C ALA A 417 3.26 1.06 19.86
N ALA A 418 4.41 0.42 20.08
CA ALA A 418 5.70 0.96 19.63
C ALA A 418 5.82 0.93 18.10
N VAL A 419 5.27 -0.09 17.43
CA VAL A 419 5.20 -0.16 15.95
C VAL A 419 4.35 0.99 15.42
N LEU A 420 3.16 1.24 15.97
CA LEU A 420 2.30 2.37 15.58
C LEU A 420 3.02 3.71 15.76
N ALA A 421 3.64 3.93 16.92
CA ALA A 421 4.41 5.14 17.19
C ALA A 421 5.58 5.31 16.18
N LYS A 422 6.25 4.21 15.81
CA LYS A 422 7.31 4.20 14.78
C LYS A 422 6.78 4.53 13.39
N VAL A 423 5.61 4.03 13.01
CA VAL A 423 4.95 4.39 11.74
C VAL A 423 4.71 5.90 11.67
N MET A 424 4.22 6.50 12.76
CA MET A 424 4.04 7.95 12.81
C MET A 424 5.36 8.70 12.67
N LEU A 425 6.40 8.26 13.39
CA LEU A 425 7.74 8.87 13.32
C LEU A 425 8.35 8.78 11.90
N MET A 426 8.21 7.63 11.21
CA MET A 426 8.67 7.45 9.83
C MET A 426 7.97 8.41 8.85
N ASN A 427 6.74 8.81 9.14
CA ASN A 427 5.98 9.80 8.37
C ASN A 427 6.30 11.26 8.75
N GLY A 428 7.31 11.49 9.59
CA GLY A 428 7.75 12.83 10.01
C GLY A 428 6.90 13.44 11.12
N VAL A 429 5.99 12.66 11.72
CA VAL A 429 5.20 13.10 12.89
C VAL A 429 6.07 13.11 14.15
N GLU A 430 5.98 14.16 14.93
CA GLU A 430 6.64 14.25 16.23
C GLU A 430 5.92 13.38 17.25
N VAL A 431 6.67 12.45 17.84
CA VAL A 431 6.19 11.51 18.85
C VAL A 431 6.96 11.76 20.13
N HIS A 432 6.24 11.80 21.25
CA HIS A 432 6.81 12.00 22.56
C HIS A 432 6.65 10.75 23.42
N ARG A 433 7.60 10.51 24.32
CA ARG A 433 7.51 9.50 25.35
C ARG A 433 7.24 10.15 26.70
N VAL A 434 6.30 9.60 27.45
CA VAL A 434 6.05 10.02 28.84
C VAL A 434 7.19 9.54 29.73
N LYS A 435 7.91 10.47 30.39
CA LYS A 435 9.02 10.20 31.34
C LYS A 435 8.50 9.91 32.72
N GLU A 436 7.49 10.68 33.13
CA GLU A 436 6.82 10.59 34.43
C GLU A 436 5.32 10.40 34.18
N THR A 437 4.43 10.77 35.11
CA THR A 437 3.00 10.72 34.85
C THR A 437 2.55 11.93 34.04
N PHE A 438 1.92 11.68 32.90
CA PHE A 438 1.26 12.70 32.08
C PHE A 438 -0.24 12.74 32.37
N HIS A 439 -0.79 13.91 32.60
CA HIS A 439 -2.22 14.08 32.91
C HIS A 439 -2.94 14.75 31.75
N ALA A 440 -4.03 14.14 31.25
CA ALA A 440 -4.91 14.74 30.23
C ALA A 440 -6.33 14.14 30.38
N ASN A 441 -7.37 14.91 30.06
CA ASN A 441 -8.79 14.50 30.18
C ASN A 441 -9.15 13.92 31.56
N GLY A 442 -8.47 14.36 32.64
CA GLY A 442 -8.65 13.78 33.97
C GLY A 442 -8.06 12.37 34.15
N ILE A 443 -7.33 11.85 33.19
CA ILE A 443 -6.66 10.55 33.20
C ILE A 443 -5.16 10.74 33.47
N ALA A 444 -4.58 9.84 34.27
CA ALA A 444 -3.15 9.80 34.53
C ALA A 444 -2.50 8.71 33.67
N TYR A 445 -1.67 9.10 32.73
CA TYR A 445 -0.92 8.20 31.84
C TYR A 445 0.48 7.96 32.40
N PRO A 446 0.86 6.71 32.70
CA PRO A 446 2.14 6.42 33.32
C PRO A 446 3.31 6.59 32.35
N ALA A 447 4.52 6.61 32.92
CA ALA A 447 5.77 6.59 32.19
C ALA A 447 5.79 5.44 31.16
N GLY A 448 6.36 5.70 29.99
CA GLY A 448 6.39 4.76 28.88
C GLY A 448 5.20 4.83 27.91
N SER A 449 4.14 5.58 28.24
CA SER A 449 3.09 5.92 27.26
C SER A 449 3.67 6.78 26.12
N TRP A 450 3.04 6.73 24.93
CA TRP A 450 3.39 7.58 23.82
C TRP A 450 2.35 8.70 23.67
N VAL A 451 2.81 9.91 23.34
CA VAL A 451 1.96 11.09 23.13
C VAL A 451 2.32 11.74 21.79
N ILE A 452 1.31 11.97 20.97
CA ILE A 452 1.41 12.70 19.72
C ILE A 452 0.66 14.02 19.91
N LEU A 453 1.38 15.12 20.14
CA LEU A 453 0.80 16.45 20.24
C LEU A 453 0.31 16.90 18.87
N MET A 454 -0.86 17.56 18.82
CA MET A 454 -1.48 17.96 17.55
C MET A 454 -1.02 19.35 17.07
N ASP A 455 -0.40 20.17 17.92
CA ASP A 455 0.16 21.47 17.51
C ASP A 455 1.51 21.33 16.80
N GLN A 456 1.53 20.52 15.74
CA GLN A 456 2.69 20.21 14.91
C GLN A 456 2.35 20.29 13.40
N PRO A 457 3.35 20.40 12.49
CA PRO A 457 3.11 20.65 11.06
C PRO A 457 2.25 19.59 10.36
N TYR A 458 2.39 18.32 10.74
CA TYR A 458 1.74 17.16 10.09
C TYR A 458 0.56 16.61 10.88
N SER A 459 -0.08 17.43 11.72
CA SER A 459 -1.27 17.06 12.51
C SER A 459 -2.43 16.56 11.64
N ASN A 460 -2.57 17.06 10.42
CA ASN A 460 -3.60 16.56 9.50
C ASN A 460 -3.40 15.08 9.16
N LEU A 461 -2.16 14.62 9.00
CA LEU A 461 -1.86 13.19 8.80
C LEU A 461 -2.21 12.37 10.05
N VAL A 462 -1.88 12.89 11.25
CA VAL A 462 -2.24 12.23 12.51
C VAL A 462 -3.76 12.08 12.62
N LYS A 463 -4.48 13.16 12.38
CA LYS A 463 -5.95 13.15 12.42
C LYS A 463 -6.53 12.17 11.41
N GLU A 464 -6.04 12.19 10.17
CA GLU A 464 -6.46 11.30 9.09
C GLU A 464 -6.33 9.82 9.45
N LEU A 465 -5.24 9.45 10.14
CA LEU A 465 -4.95 8.06 10.47
C LEU A 465 -5.58 7.58 11.79
N PHE A 466 -5.94 8.49 12.69
CA PHE A 466 -6.41 8.13 14.04
C PHE A 466 -7.91 8.26 14.24
N GLU A 467 -8.61 9.14 13.51
CA GLU A 467 -10.05 9.28 13.64
C GLU A 467 -10.82 8.22 12.84
N PRO A 468 -12.03 7.82 13.29
CA PRO A 468 -12.94 7.06 12.44
C PRO A 468 -13.33 7.84 11.18
N GLN A 469 -13.25 7.20 10.02
CA GLN A 469 -13.69 7.81 8.77
C GLN A 469 -15.21 7.71 8.61
N HIS A 470 -15.80 8.80 8.12
CA HIS A 470 -17.23 8.90 7.80
C HIS A 470 -17.38 9.23 6.31
N TYR A 471 -17.40 8.17 5.49
CA TYR A 471 -17.55 8.34 4.03
C TYR A 471 -18.87 9.02 3.71
N PRO A 472 -18.90 10.05 2.84
CA PRO A 472 -20.12 10.80 2.52
C PRO A 472 -21.17 9.94 1.80
N GLN A 473 -22.12 9.37 2.55
CA GLN A 473 -23.14 8.45 2.03
C GLN A 473 -23.95 9.04 0.87
N ALA A 474 -24.17 10.35 0.86
CA ALA A 474 -24.89 11.04 -0.22
C ALA A 474 -24.26 10.85 -1.61
N ILE A 475 -22.95 10.57 -1.69
CA ILE A 475 -22.25 10.27 -2.94
C ILE A 475 -22.67 8.91 -3.48
N LEU A 476 -22.89 7.94 -2.58
CA LEU A 476 -23.35 6.59 -2.92
C LEU A 476 -24.84 6.54 -3.29
N GLU A 477 -25.61 7.53 -2.90
CA GLU A 477 -27.06 7.64 -3.17
C GLU A 477 -27.38 8.45 -4.45
N GLY A 478 -26.37 9.04 -5.10
CA GLY A 478 -26.55 9.84 -6.32
C GLY A 478 -27.24 11.18 -6.03
N ASN A 479 -26.57 12.08 -5.33
CA ASN A 479 -27.14 13.37 -4.92
C ASN A 479 -27.47 14.30 -6.11
N GLY A 480 -28.72 14.78 -6.17
CA GLY A 480 -29.14 15.82 -7.12
C GLY A 480 -29.12 15.44 -8.61
N GLY A 481 -29.24 14.15 -8.92
CA GLY A 481 -29.24 13.63 -10.30
C GLY A 481 -27.85 13.35 -10.86
N LYS A 482 -26.79 13.47 -10.07
CA LYS A 482 -25.48 12.92 -10.41
C LYS A 482 -25.52 11.39 -10.33
N PRO A 483 -24.80 10.68 -11.22
CA PRO A 483 -24.65 9.22 -11.10
C PRO A 483 -24.04 8.83 -9.76
N VAL A 484 -24.40 7.65 -9.26
CA VAL A 484 -23.70 7.02 -8.12
C VAL A 484 -22.23 6.85 -8.48
N THR A 485 -21.33 7.37 -7.62
CA THR A 485 -19.89 7.16 -7.74
C THR A 485 -19.45 6.21 -6.64
N LEU A 486 -18.90 5.06 -7.02
CA LEU A 486 -18.32 4.13 -6.06
C LEU A 486 -16.94 4.63 -5.59
N PRO A 487 -16.55 4.36 -4.33
CA PRO A 487 -15.20 4.67 -3.85
C PRO A 487 -14.13 4.05 -4.74
N TYR A 488 -13.07 4.78 -4.97
CA TYR A 488 -11.94 4.28 -5.77
C TYR A 488 -11.20 3.16 -5.03
N ASP A 489 -11.02 3.28 -3.70
CA ASP A 489 -10.41 2.27 -2.85
C ASP A 489 -11.27 2.04 -1.59
N VAL A 490 -10.67 1.75 -0.42
CA VAL A 490 -11.38 1.54 0.84
C VAL A 490 -11.92 2.84 1.43
N THR A 491 -12.91 2.72 2.31
CA THR A 491 -13.64 3.87 2.88
C THR A 491 -13.27 4.17 4.32
N GLY A 492 -12.65 3.23 5.04
CA GLY A 492 -12.20 3.39 6.41
C GLY A 492 -10.90 2.66 6.70
N TRP A 493 -10.01 3.29 7.51
CA TRP A 493 -8.65 2.81 7.77
C TRP A 493 -8.12 3.15 9.15
N THR A 494 -8.89 3.64 10.10
CA THR A 494 -8.48 4.08 11.45
C THR A 494 -7.37 3.20 12.03
N LEU A 495 -6.13 3.69 12.00
CA LEU A 495 -4.95 2.86 12.18
C LEU A 495 -4.84 2.21 13.58
N PRO A 496 -5.16 2.89 14.69
CA PRO A 496 -5.19 2.23 16.00
C PRO A 496 -6.14 1.03 16.03
N LEU A 497 -7.31 1.12 15.39
CA LEU A 497 -8.27 0.01 15.33
C LEU A 497 -7.74 -1.15 14.50
N GLN A 498 -7.12 -0.88 13.34
CA GLN A 498 -6.51 -1.91 12.48
C GLN A 498 -5.37 -2.64 13.19
N MET A 499 -4.55 -1.90 13.93
CA MET A 499 -3.40 -2.46 14.62
C MET A 499 -3.75 -3.10 15.97
N GLY A 500 -4.99 -2.91 16.45
CA GLY A 500 -5.40 -3.41 17.77
C GLY A 500 -4.72 -2.66 18.92
N VAL A 501 -4.38 -1.39 18.72
CA VAL A 501 -3.75 -0.50 19.70
C VAL A 501 -4.79 0.45 20.27
N HIS A 502 -4.86 0.56 21.58
CA HIS A 502 -5.71 1.56 22.22
C HIS A 502 -5.08 2.96 22.11
N ALA A 503 -5.87 3.92 21.68
CA ALA A 503 -5.47 5.33 21.56
C ALA A 503 -6.57 6.24 22.11
N ASP A 504 -6.19 7.15 23.00
CA ASP A 504 -7.09 8.15 23.60
C ASP A 504 -6.91 9.50 22.90
N ALA A 505 -8.01 10.08 22.40
CA ALA A 505 -8.01 11.46 21.93
C ALA A 505 -8.11 12.42 23.13
N VAL A 506 -7.18 13.37 23.23
CA VAL A 506 -7.14 14.39 24.28
C VAL A 506 -7.99 15.58 23.85
N THR A 507 -9.08 15.86 24.58
CA THR A 507 -10.03 16.92 24.31
C THR A 507 -9.84 18.16 25.19
N ASP A 508 -9.08 18.08 26.28
CA ASP A 508 -8.68 19.18 27.11
C ASP A 508 -7.34 19.78 26.64
N PRO A 509 -7.14 21.10 26.66
CA PRO A 509 -5.88 21.72 26.27
C PRO A 509 -4.70 21.18 27.08
N VAL A 510 -3.60 20.84 26.39
CA VAL A 510 -2.36 20.38 27.04
C VAL A 510 -1.55 21.59 27.49
N LEU A 511 -1.47 21.77 28.82
CA LEU A 511 -0.77 22.89 29.44
C LEU A 511 0.75 22.71 29.44
N GLU A 512 1.50 23.79 29.60
CA GLU A 512 2.97 23.80 29.52
C GLU A 512 3.61 22.96 30.63
N ASP A 513 3.04 22.93 31.83
CA ASP A 513 3.52 22.10 32.94
C ASP A 513 3.31 20.61 32.70
N GLN A 514 2.23 20.25 31.96
CA GLN A 514 1.98 18.86 31.53
C GLN A 514 2.99 18.42 30.44
N ARG A 515 3.36 19.34 29.54
CA ARG A 515 4.38 19.07 28.50
C ARG A 515 5.77 18.75 29.09
N ALA A 516 6.09 19.27 30.27
CA ALA A 516 7.33 18.96 30.97
C ALA A 516 7.53 17.46 31.27
N ALA A 517 6.45 16.67 31.34
CA ALA A 517 6.49 15.22 31.51
C ALA A 517 6.87 14.47 30.22
N LEU A 518 6.90 15.17 29.06
CA LEU A 518 7.11 14.59 27.74
C LEU A 518 8.56 14.72 27.28
N GLU A 519 9.02 13.75 26.51
CA GLU A 519 10.32 13.75 25.84
C GLU A 519 10.13 13.47 24.37
N LEU A 520 10.51 14.41 23.51
CA LEU A 520 10.51 14.21 22.05
C LEU A 520 11.51 13.10 21.70
N VAL A 521 11.06 12.09 20.94
CA VAL A 521 11.90 10.98 20.50
C VAL A 521 12.25 11.11 19.01
N THR A 522 13.47 10.71 18.68
CA THR A 522 13.97 10.66 17.29
C THR A 522 14.10 9.23 16.76
N THR A 523 14.01 8.26 17.65
CA THR A 523 14.04 6.82 17.35
C THR A 523 13.12 6.09 18.32
N ILE A 524 12.54 5.01 17.86
CA ILE A 524 11.72 4.11 18.68
C ILE A 524 12.33 2.73 18.58
N ASP A 525 12.93 2.32 19.69
CA ASP A 525 13.55 1.01 19.84
C ASP A 525 12.53 -0.06 20.24
N THR A 526 12.87 -1.32 19.99
CA THR A 526 12.12 -2.46 20.50
C THR A 526 11.96 -2.35 22.03
N PRO A 527 10.76 -2.53 22.60
CA PRO A 527 10.55 -2.48 24.04
C PRO A 527 11.50 -3.40 24.81
N LYS A 528 11.93 -2.99 26.00
CA LYS A 528 12.79 -3.83 26.84
C LYS A 528 12.04 -5.08 27.28
N SER A 529 12.64 -6.25 27.07
CA SER A 529 12.14 -7.51 27.60
C SER A 529 12.71 -7.82 28.99
N THR A 530 11.93 -8.54 29.76
CA THR A 530 12.34 -9.04 31.08
C THR A 530 11.99 -10.52 31.24
N ILE A 531 12.76 -11.26 32.01
CA ILE A 531 12.38 -12.59 32.50
C ILE A 531 12.29 -12.52 34.02
N GLU A 532 11.07 -12.57 34.54
CA GLU A 532 10.79 -12.53 35.96
C GLU A 532 10.91 -13.92 36.60
N GLY A 533 11.47 -13.99 37.82
CA GLY A 533 11.55 -15.23 38.59
C GLY A 533 12.67 -16.18 38.13
N ALA A 534 12.67 -17.35 38.74
CA ALA A 534 13.62 -18.45 38.51
C ALA A 534 12.90 -19.80 38.60
N GLY A 535 12.70 -20.47 37.48
CA GLY A 535 12.00 -21.76 37.37
C GLY A 535 12.42 -22.51 36.12
N PRO A 536 11.95 -23.74 35.95
CA PRO A 536 12.36 -24.58 34.83
C PRO A 536 11.71 -24.16 33.50
N ASP A 537 10.50 -23.57 33.53
CA ASP A 537 9.71 -23.21 32.40
C ASP A 537 9.34 -21.71 32.44
N TYR A 538 8.85 -21.18 31.32
CA TYR A 538 8.54 -19.77 31.17
C TYR A 538 7.18 -19.57 30.49
N ALA A 539 6.37 -18.63 30.98
CA ALA A 539 5.11 -18.22 30.38
C ALA A 539 5.30 -16.92 29.60
N LEU A 540 4.95 -16.93 28.33
CA LEU A 540 4.89 -15.75 27.47
C LEU A 540 3.42 -15.42 27.18
N SER A 541 3.09 -14.13 27.17
CA SER A 541 1.76 -13.69 26.76
C SER A 541 1.48 -14.03 25.31
N HIS A 542 0.25 -14.45 25.02
CA HIS A 542 -0.25 -14.68 23.66
C HIS A 542 -0.80 -13.39 23.01
N LYS A 543 -0.97 -12.32 23.79
CA LYS A 543 -1.55 -11.08 23.29
C LYS A 543 -0.64 -10.34 22.31
N PRO A 544 0.70 -10.20 22.54
CA PRO A 544 1.56 -9.54 21.57
C PRO A 544 1.74 -10.34 20.28
N ASN A 545 1.61 -9.70 19.12
CA ASN A 545 1.94 -10.31 17.84
C ASN A 545 3.42 -10.77 17.81
N ALA A 546 4.32 -10.01 18.40
CA ALA A 546 5.74 -10.33 18.54
C ALA A 546 6.01 -11.67 19.26
N SER A 547 5.06 -12.17 20.05
CA SER A 547 5.18 -13.48 20.69
C SER A 547 5.25 -14.63 19.68
N PHE A 548 4.61 -14.50 18.51
CA PHE A 548 4.68 -15.50 17.43
C PHE A 548 6.08 -15.56 16.80
N GLU A 549 6.74 -14.40 16.62
CA GLU A 549 8.14 -14.34 16.17
C GLU A 549 9.06 -15.03 17.17
N ALA A 550 8.88 -14.74 18.46
CA ALA A 550 9.66 -15.35 19.55
C ALA A 550 9.42 -16.87 19.61
N VAL A 551 8.18 -17.33 19.56
CA VAL A 551 7.81 -18.75 19.59
C VAL A 551 8.43 -19.50 18.42
N ASN A 552 8.37 -18.95 17.19
CA ASN A 552 8.97 -19.58 16.02
C ASN A 552 10.50 -19.66 16.10
N ASP A 553 11.16 -18.66 16.67
CA ASP A 553 12.62 -18.69 16.94
C ASP A 553 12.97 -19.70 18.05
N ILE A 554 12.16 -19.78 19.12
CA ILE A 554 12.34 -20.76 20.21
C ILE A 554 12.23 -22.20 19.68
N LEU A 555 11.17 -22.50 18.90
CA LEU A 555 10.99 -23.81 18.26
C LEU A 555 12.16 -24.13 17.30
N SER A 556 12.65 -23.16 16.57
CA SER A 556 13.80 -23.33 15.65
C SER A 556 15.12 -23.53 16.42
N ALA A 557 15.25 -22.98 17.63
CA ALA A 557 16.39 -23.19 18.54
C ALA A 557 16.33 -24.51 19.32
N GLY A 558 15.29 -25.33 19.10
CA GLY A 558 15.11 -26.65 19.77
C GLY A 558 14.42 -26.57 21.12
N GLY A 559 13.85 -25.42 21.49
CA GLY A 559 12.95 -25.31 22.64
C GLY A 559 11.60 -25.96 22.37
N SER A 560 10.86 -26.29 23.42
CA SER A 560 9.48 -26.80 23.34
C SER A 560 8.51 -25.69 23.73
N VAL A 561 7.40 -25.60 22.99
CA VAL A 561 6.33 -24.63 23.28
C VAL A 561 4.99 -25.35 23.33
N SER A 562 4.11 -24.94 24.22
CA SER A 562 2.74 -25.43 24.31
C SER A 562 1.78 -24.31 24.70
N PHE A 563 0.48 -24.48 24.45
CA PHE A 563 -0.55 -23.61 25.01
C PHE A 563 -0.91 -24.04 26.44
N ALA A 564 -1.05 -23.06 27.33
CA ALA A 564 -1.63 -23.29 28.64
C ALA A 564 -3.15 -23.52 28.51
N THR A 565 -3.64 -24.64 29.09
CA THR A 565 -5.08 -24.94 29.09
C THR A 565 -5.82 -24.28 30.27
N GLN A 566 -5.09 -23.73 31.22
CA GLN A 566 -5.62 -22.99 32.35
C GLN A 566 -5.07 -21.57 32.34
N SER A 567 -5.76 -20.66 33.05
CA SER A 567 -5.28 -19.31 33.25
C SER A 567 -3.94 -19.32 34.00
N ILE A 568 -2.94 -18.66 33.41
CA ILE A 568 -1.59 -18.54 33.94
C ILE A 568 -1.15 -17.08 34.00
N HIS A 569 -0.25 -16.76 34.93
CA HIS A 569 0.31 -15.42 35.02
C HIS A 569 1.44 -15.22 34.01
N THR A 570 1.32 -14.15 33.21
CA THR A 570 2.30 -13.68 32.23
C THR A 570 2.71 -12.25 32.55
N SER A 571 3.63 -11.67 31.79
CA SER A 571 3.96 -10.23 31.90
C SER A 571 2.79 -9.29 31.65
N GLU A 572 1.77 -9.74 30.89
CA GLU A 572 0.55 -8.99 30.56
C GLU A 572 -0.64 -9.37 31.46
N GLY A 573 -0.37 -10.02 32.61
CA GLY A 573 -1.36 -10.41 33.61
C GLY A 573 -1.84 -11.86 33.48
N GLN A 574 -3.01 -12.16 34.04
CA GLN A 574 -3.62 -13.49 33.95
C GLN A 574 -4.27 -13.71 32.60
N GLU A 575 -3.94 -14.79 31.91
CA GLU A 575 -4.56 -15.12 30.63
C GLU A 575 -4.70 -16.62 30.38
N ASN A 576 -5.66 -16.99 29.55
CA ASN A 576 -5.81 -18.34 29.00
C ASN A 576 -5.02 -18.45 27.70
N GLY A 577 -4.45 -19.63 27.43
CA GLY A 577 -3.75 -19.88 26.18
C GLY A 577 -2.39 -19.20 26.05
N ALA A 578 -1.78 -18.79 27.17
CA ALA A 578 -0.39 -18.31 27.17
C ALA A 578 0.54 -19.36 26.56
N PHE A 579 1.62 -18.93 25.93
CA PHE A 579 2.68 -19.83 25.48
C PHE A 579 3.55 -20.27 26.66
N LEU A 580 3.65 -21.58 26.87
CA LEU A 580 4.52 -22.18 27.83
C LEU A 580 5.78 -22.72 27.15
N VAL A 581 6.93 -22.20 27.53
CA VAL A 581 8.23 -22.51 26.94
C VAL A 581 9.02 -23.37 27.91
N SER A 582 9.55 -24.49 27.43
CA SER A 582 10.42 -25.41 28.17
C SER A 582 11.57 -25.91 27.30
N GLY A 583 12.52 -26.63 27.87
CA GLY A 583 13.61 -27.23 27.11
C GLY A 583 14.65 -26.26 26.55
N ILE A 584 14.59 -24.97 26.89
CA ILE A 584 15.57 -23.95 26.50
C ILE A 584 16.11 -23.23 27.75
N GLY A 585 17.42 -23.13 27.85
CA GLY A 585 18.05 -22.42 28.97
C GLY A 585 17.85 -20.90 28.88
N ARG A 586 17.76 -20.23 30.06
CA ARG A 586 17.54 -18.77 30.16
C ARG A 586 18.52 -17.97 29.28
N GLY A 587 19.80 -18.34 29.23
CA GLY A 587 20.80 -17.64 28.42
C GLY A 587 20.58 -17.70 26.91
N ASN A 588 19.83 -18.70 26.40
CA ASN A 588 19.43 -18.81 25.01
C ASN A 588 18.07 -18.15 24.78
N LEU A 589 17.20 -18.11 25.78
CA LEU A 589 15.87 -17.49 25.70
C LEU A 589 15.95 -15.97 25.74
N GLU A 590 16.76 -15.37 26.63
CA GLU A 590 16.89 -13.91 26.79
C GLU A 590 17.17 -13.16 25.47
N PRO A 591 18.15 -13.58 24.63
CA PRO A 591 18.40 -12.89 23.36
C PRO A 591 17.22 -12.96 22.39
N ILE A 592 16.48 -14.07 22.35
CA ILE A 592 15.30 -14.22 21.50
C ILE A 592 14.22 -13.25 21.96
N LEU A 593 13.89 -13.23 23.24
CA LEU A 593 12.88 -12.33 23.79
C LEU A 593 13.25 -10.85 23.60
N ALA A 594 14.53 -10.50 23.84
CA ALA A 594 15.04 -9.13 23.65
C ALA A 594 14.92 -8.64 22.21
N LYS A 595 15.11 -9.52 21.23
CA LYS A 595 14.98 -9.20 19.81
C LYS A 595 13.58 -8.68 19.46
N TYR A 596 12.54 -9.22 20.12
CA TYR A 596 11.14 -8.93 19.81
C TYR A 596 10.43 -8.08 20.87
N GLY A 597 11.11 -7.73 21.96
CA GLY A 597 10.50 -6.95 23.03
C GLY A 597 9.45 -7.71 23.85
N VAL A 598 9.51 -9.04 23.84
CA VAL A 598 8.58 -9.92 24.55
C VAL A 598 9.15 -10.26 25.93
N SER A 599 8.34 -10.16 26.98
CA SER A 599 8.73 -10.54 28.34
C SER A 599 8.19 -11.92 28.72
N ALA A 600 8.82 -12.55 29.71
CA ALA A 600 8.40 -13.84 30.20
C ALA A 600 8.35 -13.87 31.74
N VAL A 601 7.50 -14.73 32.28
CA VAL A 601 7.43 -15.04 33.72
C VAL A 601 7.80 -16.49 33.92
N SER A 602 8.74 -16.75 34.82
CA SER A 602 9.11 -18.11 35.18
C SER A 602 7.94 -18.83 35.88
N THR A 603 7.69 -20.08 35.49
CA THR A 603 6.57 -20.88 36.00
C THR A 603 7.04 -22.29 36.38
N PRO A 604 6.37 -22.96 37.36
CA PRO A 604 6.52 -24.40 37.54
C PRO A 604 6.11 -25.14 36.29
N HIS A 605 6.60 -26.39 36.16
CA HIS A 605 6.16 -27.25 35.07
C HIS A 605 4.64 -27.44 35.09
N ALA A 606 3.98 -27.29 33.95
CA ALA A 606 2.53 -27.47 33.81
C ALA A 606 2.21 -28.81 33.13
N ASP A 607 1.38 -29.64 33.82
CA ASP A 607 1.05 -30.99 33.35
C ASP A 607 0.00 -31.04 32.21
N ASN A 608 -0.95 -30.09 32.24
CA ASN A 608 -2.03 -30.04 31.25
C ASN A 608 -1.79 -28.91 30.21
N THR A 609 -1.12 -29.26 29.13
CA THR A 609 -0.79 -28.28 28.06
C THR A 609 -1.10 -28.86 26.68
N ILE A 610 -1.25 -28.03 25.68
CA ILE A 610 -1.40 -28.44 24.28
C ILE A 610 -0.06 -28.17 23.57
N PRO A 611 0.73 -29.22 23.28
CA PRO A 611 2.03 -29.06 22.62
C PRO A 611 1.87 -28.45 21.22
N LEU A 612 2.77 -27.54 20.88
CA LEU A 612 2.82 -26.90 19.57
C LEU A 612 3.98 -27.45 18.75
N HIS A 613 3.75 -27.59 17.46
CA HIS A 613 4.77 -27.98 16.50
C HIS A 613 4.75 -27.00 15.33
N LYS A 614 5.94 -26.65 14.84
CA LYS A 614 6.06 -25.85 13.63
C LYS A 614 5.44 -26.59 12.45
N ALA A 615 4.35 -26.07 11.88
CA ALA A 615 3.68 -26.68 10.75
C ALA A 615 4.47 -26.49 9.45
N ARG A 616 4.40 -27.46 8.55
CA ARG A 616 4.83 -27.32 7.15
C ARG A 616 3.73 -26.61 6.39
N ILE A 617 3.98 -25.38 5.99
CA ILE A 617 2.99 -24.49 5.39
C ILE A 617 3.15 -24.45 3.88
N GLY A 618 2.11 -24.82 3.13
CA GLY A 618 1.98 -24.54 1.70
C GLY A 618 1.18 -23.27 1.48
N LEU A 619 1.77 -22.25 0.86
CA LEU A 619 1.04 -21.07 0.44
C LEU A 619 0.78 -21.16 -1.07
N TYR A 620 -0.50 -21.21 -1.45
CA TYR A 620 -0.86 -21.28 -2.87
C TYR A 620 -0.46 -20.02 -3.61
N ARG A 621 0.37 -20.19 -4.62
CA ARG A 621 0.91 -19.12 -5.47
C ARG A 621 0.48 -19.35 -6.91
N PRO A 622 -0.55 -18.64 -7.41
CA PRO A 622 -1.02 -18.78 -8.80
C PRO A 622 -0.06 -18.12 -9.78
N TRP A 623 -0.13 -18.54 -11.05
CA TRP A 623 0.54 -17.84 -12.14
C TRP A 623 -0.21 -16.55 -12.57
N THR A 624 -1.48 -16.41 -12.24
CA THR A 624 -2.15 -15.10 -12.24
C THR A 624 -1.71 -14.37 -11.00
N ALA A 625 -0.68 -13.53 -11.10
CA ALA A 625 -0.02 -12.90 -9.96
C ALA A 625 -1.03 -12.35 -8.93
N SER A 626 -0.89 -12.71 -7.66
CA SER A 626 -1.79 -12.33 -6.56
C SER A 626 -1.07 -11.48 -5.53
N ILE A 627 -1.55 -10.25 -5.34
CA ILE A 627 -1.07 -9.35 -4.28
C ILE A 627 -1.38 -9.90 -2.89
N ASP A 628 -2.52 -10.57 -2.71
CA ASP A 628 -2.90 -11.17 -1.42
C ASP A 628 -2.01 -12.37 -1.05
N GLU A 629 -1.54 -13.14 -2.05
CA GLU A 629 -0.48 -14.14 -1.82
C GLU A 629 0.79 -13.45 -1.32
N GLY A 630 1.20 -12.40 -2.00
CA GLY A 630 2.43 -11.69 -1.68
C GLY A 630 2.41 -11.06 -0.30
N TRP A 631 1.34 -10.35 0.09
CA TRP A 631 1.17 -9.83 1.44
C TRP A 631 1.18 -10.93 2.50
N THR A 632 0.49 -12.06 2.24
CA THR A 632 0.47 -13.20 3.15
C THR A 632 1.87 -13.78 3.31
N ARG A 633 2.62 -13.95 2.21
CA ARG A 633 4.00 -14.45 2.22
C ARG A 633 4.93 -13.53 3.00
N TRP A 634 4.84 -12.20 2.78
CA TRP A 634 5.64 -11.21 3.50
C TRP A 634 5.42 -11.30 5.03
N ILE A 635 4.15 -11.38 5.48
CA ILE A 635 3.85 -11.53 6.90
C ILE A 635 4.38 -12.84 7.45
N LEU A 636 4.18 -13.96 6.76
CA LEU A 636 4.66 -15.26 7.20
C LEU A 636 6.19 -15.27 7.34
N GLU A 637 6.91 -14.69 6.39
CA GLU A 637 8.37 -14.57 6.45
C GLU A 637 8.81 -13.63 7.58
N LYS A 638 8.17 -12.48 7.75
CA LYS A 638 8.42 -11.53 8.84
C LYS A 638 8.27 -12.19 10.22
N TYR A 639 7.25 -13.04 10.38
CA TYR A 639 6.97 -13.74 11.64
C TYR A 639 7.71 -15.10 11.77
N ASN A 640 8.77 -15.30 11.01
CA ASN A 640 9.64 -16.49 11.03
C ASN A 640 8.92 -17.83 10.73
N TYR A 641 7.77 -17.77 10.07
CA TYR A 641 7.24 -18.94 9.38
C TYR A 641 8.03 -19.16 8.08
N ALA A 642 8.14 -20.37 7.63
CA ALA A 642 8.84 -20.71 6.40
C ALA A 642 7.84 -21.26 5.36
N PRO A 643 7.00 -20.42 4.73
CA PRO A 643 6.00 -20.90 3.77
C PRO A 643 6.70 -21.43 2.52
N ILE A 644 6.17 -22.51 1.98
CA ILE A 644 6.59 -23.08 0.70
C ILE A 644 5.58 -22.65 -0.36
N SER A 645 6.04 -21.95 -1.40
CA SER A 645 5.20 -21.58 -2.54
C SER A 645 4.65 -22.81 -3.26
N LEU A 646 3.34 -22.95 -3.28
CA LEU A 646 2.62 -24.07 -3.87
C LEU A 646 1.96 -23.65 -5.19
N TYR A 647 2.63 -23.92 -6.31
CA TYR A 647 2.10 -23.62 -7.65
C TYR A 647 1.09 -24.67 -8.13
N ASN A 648 0.33 -24.35 -9.19
CA ASN A 648 -0.70 -25.18 -9.79
C ASN A 648 -0.26 -26.64 -10.00
N ALA A 649 0.90 -26.86 -10.62
CA ALA A 649 1.41 -28.21 -10.89
C ALA A 649 1.70 -28.99 -9.59
N GLY A 650 2.30 -28.33 -8.61
CA GLY A 650 2.62 -28.93 -7.31
C GLY A 650 1.38 -29.28 -6.48
N LEU A 651 0.30 -28.50 -6.63
CA LEU A 651 -0.99 -28.77 -5.99
C LEU A 651 -1.70 -29.93 -6.69
N LYS A 652 -1.78 -29.94 -8.02
CA LYS A 652 -2.42 -30.99 -8.82
C LYS A 652 -1.71 -32.35 -8.74
N ALA A 653 -0.41 -32.37 -8.47
CA ALA A 653 0.35 -33.61 -8.29
C ALA A 653 -0.17 -34.50 -7.14
N GLY A 654 -0.99 -33.93 -6.22
CA GLY A 654 -1.53 -34.66 -5.09
C GLY A 654 -0.49 -34.95 -4.00
N ASP A 655 -0.77 -35.97 -3.18
CA ASP A 655 0.04 -36.36 -2.00
C ASP A 655 0.44 -35.14 -1.10
N LEU A 656 -0.49 -34.18 -0.96
CA LEU A 656 -0.25 -32.93 -0.26
C LEU A 656 0.02 -33.16 1.24
N LYS A 657 -0.63 -34.14 1.86
CA LYS A 657 -0.49 -34.42 3.30
C LYS A 657 0.90 -34.90 3.70
N SER A 658 1.61 -35.60 2.80
CA SER A 658 3.01 -35.97 3.05
C SER A 658 3.95 -34.76 3.10
N ARG A 659 3.59 -33.67 2.42
CA ARG A 659 4.42 -32.45 2.26
C ARG A 659 4.02 -31.33 3.20
N PHE A 660 2.72 -31.17 3.48
CA PHE A 660 2.17 -30.03 4.21
C PHE A 660 1.28 -30.49 5.38
N ASP A 661 1.28 -29.69 6.42
CA ASP A 661 0.33 -29.80 7.53
C ASP A 661 -0.81 -28.79 7.33
N THR A 662 -0.49 -27.59 6.86
CA THR A 662 -1.44 -26.52 6.56
C THR A 662 -1.22 -25.99 5.14
N ILE A 663 -2.33 -25.73 4.41
CA ILE A 663 -2.33 -25.04 3.13
C ILE A 663 -3.16 -23.79 3.26
N ILE A 664 -2.61 -22.64 2.80
CA ILE A 664 -3.28 -21.34 2.79
C ILE A 664 -3.68 -21.03 1.34
N LEU A 665 -4.96 -20.67 1.14
CA LEU A 665 -5.48 -20.09 -0.08
C LEU A 665 -5.71 -18.59 0.19
N PRO A 666 -4.87 -17.69 -0.34
CA PRO A 666 -5.08 -16.25 -0.24
C PRO A 666 -6.36 -15.85 -0.97
N ASP A 667 -6.81 -14.62 -0.79
CA ASP A 667 -8.00 -14.09 -1.49
C ASP A 667 -7.84 -14.22 -3.00
N MET A 668 -8.84 -14.85 -3.64
CA MET A 668 -8.86 -15.09 -5.08
C MET A 668 -10.24 -15.46 -5.60
N PRO A 669 -10.72 -14.82 -6.70
CA PRO A 669 -11.96 -15.21 -7.36
C PRO A 669 -11.95 -16.66 -7.85
N LYS A 670 -13.08 -17.37 -7.70
CA LYS A 670 -13.25 -18.78 -8.08
C LYS A 670 -12.81 -19.09 -9.50
N ASN A 671 -13.16 -18.22 -10.46
CA ASN A 671 -12.78 -18.43 -11.86
C ASN A 671 -11.25 -18.35 -12.06
N GLN A 672 -10.57 -17.44 -11.38
CA GLN A 672 -9.13 -17.28 -11.44
C GLN A 672 -8.43 -18.49 -10.77
N LEU A 673 -8.94 -18.93 -9.61
CA LEU A 673 -8.44 -20.10 -8.92
C LEU A 673 -8.51 -21.36 -9.78
N LEU A 674 -9.68 -21.62 -10.41
CA LEU A 674 -9.89 -22.84 -11.20
C LEU A 674 -9.20 -22.82 -12.55
N ASN A 675 -9.29 -21.71 -13.26
CA ASN A 675 -8.94 -21.64 -14.67
C ASN A 675 -7.62 -20.91 -14.94
N GLY A 676 -7.19 -19.99 -14.08
CA GLY A 676 -5.98 -19.18 -14.27
C GLY A 676 -5.94 -18.53 -15.66
N PHE A 677 -4.75 -18.43 -16.24
CA PHE A 677 -4.59 -17.95 -17.62
C PHE A 677 -5.09 -18.96 -18.64
N ARG A 678 -5.81 -18.49 -19.64
CA ARG A 678 -6.28 -19.35 -20.74
C ARG A 678 -5.09 -19.86 -21.56
N PRO A 679 -5.13 -21.12 -22.08
CA PRO A 679 -4.15 -21.61 -23.02
C PRO A 679 -3.95 -20.67 -24.22
N GLY A 680 -2.70 -20.42 -24.58
CA GLY A 680 -2.33 -19.48 -25.67
C GLY A 680 -2.25 -18.01 -25.25
N MET A 681 -2.73 -17.62 -24.06
CA MET A 681 -2.60 -16.25 -23.54
C MET A 681 -1.21 -15.99 -22.98
N VAL A 682 -0.59 -17.00 -22.40
CA VAL A 682 0.76 -17.01 -21.83
C VAL A 682 1.51 -18.26 -22.27
N PRO A 683 2.85 -18.35 -22.14
CA PRO A 683 3.58 -19.60 -22.33
C PRO A 683 2.99 -20.75 -21.52
N THR A 684 2.97 -21.96 -22.10
CA THR A 684 2.19 -23.11 -21.64
C THR A 684 2.43 -23.46 -20.17
N GLN A 685 3.66 -23.26 -19.67
CA GLN A 685 3.99 -23.56 -18.26
C GLN A 685 3.29 -22.66 -17.25
N TYR A 686 2.76 -21.50 -17.67
CA TYR A 686 2.03 -20.53 -16.83
C TYR A 686 0.51 -20.59 -17.06
N ALA A 687 0.03 -21.40 -18.00
CA ALA A 687 -1.39 -21.51 -18.31
C ALA A 687 -2.13 -22.42 -17.33
N GLY A 688 -3.43 -22.14 -17.16
CA GLY A 688 -4.33 -22.93 -16.31
C GLY A 688 -4.29 -22.54 -14.82
N GLY A 689 -5.31 -22.99 -14.10
CA GLY A 689 -5.46 -22.89 -12.66
C GLY A 689 -5.30 -24.27 -11.99
N ILE A 690 -5.94 -24.42 -10.82
CA ILE A 690 -5.91 -25.70 -10.08
C ILE A 690 -6.81 -26.77 -10.73
N ASP A 691 -7.85 -26.39 -11.46
CA ASP A 691 -8.89 -27.21 -12.06
C ASP A 691 -9.52 -28.27 -11.09
N ASN A 692 -10.20 -29.27 -11.62
CA ASN A 692 -10.84 -30.31 -10.80
C ASN A 692 -9.83 -31.27 -10.14
N ASP A 693 -8.65 -31.43 -10.70
CA ASP A 693 -7.60 -32.29 -10.12
C ASP A 693 -7.05 -31.61 -8.85
N GLY A 694 -6.82 -30.30 -8.89
CA GLY A 694 -6.42 -29.54 -7.71
C GLY A 694 -7.49 -29.51 -6.61
N VAL A 695 -8.77 -29.35 -6.99
CA VAL A 695 -9.89 -29.43 -6.03
C VAL A 695 -9.92 -30.80 -5.37
N SER A 696 -9.73 -31.88 -6.15
CA SER A 696 -9.67 -33.24 -5.63
C SER A 696 -8.47 -33.46 -4.71
N ALA A 697 -7.32 -32.90 -5.04
CA ALA A 697 -6.11 -32.93 -4.20
C ALA A 697 -6.32 -32.23 -2.87
N LEU A 698 -6.91 -31.02 -2.86
CA LEU A 698 -7.26 -30.27 -1.64
C LEU A 698 -8.27 -31.05 -0.78
N ARG A 699 -9.33 -31.63 -1.41
CA ARG A 699 -10.29 -32.47 -0.74
C ARG A 699 -9.61 -33.64 -0.02
N ASN A 700 -8.76 -34.39 -0.72
CA ASN A 700 -8.02 -35.53 -0.17
C ASN A 700 -7.06 -35.07 0.95
N PHE A 701 -6.40 -33.94 0.79
CA PHE A 701 -5.51 -33.36 1.79
C PHE A 701 -6.23 -33.16 3.12
N VAL A 702 -7.38 -32.46 3.10
CA VAL A 702 -8.14 -32.21 4.34
C VAL A 702 -8.74 -33.51 4.88
N GLN A 703 -9.29 -34.39 4.04
CA GLN A 703 -9.82 -35.69 4.50
C GLN A 703 -8.79 -36.53 5.22
N GLN A 704 -7.50 -36.40 4.88
CA GLN A 704 -6.40 -37.13 5.52
C GLN A 704 -5.86 -36.44 6.80
N GLY A 705 -6.44 -35.31 7.22
CA GLY A 705 -6.05 -34.59 8.43
C GLY A 705 -5.15 -33.37 8.16
N GLY A 706 -5.24 -32.78 6.98
CA GLY A 706 -4.64 -31.49 6.68
C GLY A 706 -5.53 -30.33 7.12
N THR A 707 -4.93 -29.19 7.40
CA THR A 707 -5.62 -27.93 7.69
C THR A 707 -5.63 -27.05 6.44
N LEU A 708 -6.82 -26.61 6.01
CA LEU A 708 -7.00 -25.67 4.91
C LEU A 708 -7.47 -24.32 5.46
N VAL A 709 -6.76 -23.24 5.14
CA VAL A 709 -7.11 -21.87 5.52
C VAL A 709 -7.45 -21.09 4.27
N ALA A 710 -8.64 -20.51 4.20
CA ALA A 710 -9.10 -19.74 3.03
C ALA A 710 -9.63 -18.37 3.45
N PHE A 711 -9.24 -17.32 2.69
CA PHE A 711 -9.62 -15.95 2.91
C PHE A 711 -10.62 -15.47 1.87
N ASN A 712 -11.60 -14.69 2.29
CA ASN A 712 -12.48 -13.87 1.46
C ASN A 712 -13.12 -14.70 0.29
N ASP A 713 -12.87 -14.36 -0.97
CA ASP A 713 -13.41 -15.07 -2.14
C ASP A 713 -12.95 -16.52 -2.24
N SER A 714 -11.73 -16.82 -1.78
CA SER A 714 -11.27 -18.22 -1.69
C SER A 714 -12.09 -19.02 -0.67
N ALA A 715 -12.55 -18.42 0.43
CA ALA A 715 -13.46 -19.06 1.37
C ALA A 715 -14.81 -19.38 0.72
N SER A 716 -15.42 -18.41 0.01
CA SER A 716 -16.62 -18.65 -0.79
C SER A 716 -16.42 -19.76 -1.83
N SER A 717 -15.29 -19.76 -2.52
CA SER A 717 -14.94 -20.76 -3.53
C SER A 717 -14.87 -22.16 -2.95
N MET A 718 -14.28 -22.33 -1.77
CA MET A 718 -14.18 -23.64 -1.10
C MET A 718 -15.53 -24.18 -0.63
N ILE A 719 -16.48 -23.30 -0.24
CA ILE A 719 -17.84 -23.72 0.09
C ILE A 719 -18.45 -24.51 -1.06
N ASP A 720 -18.38 -23.98 -2.27
CA ASP A 720 -18.95 -24.61 -3.46
C ASP A 720 -18.14 -25.82 -3.93
N LEU A 721 -16.81 -25.66 -4.07
CA LEU A 721 -15.95 -26.68 -4.67
C LEU A 721 -15.80 -27.93 -3.82
N LEU A 722 -15.87 -27.79 -2.50
CA LEU A 722 -15.83 -28.93 -1.58
C LEU A 722 -17.22 -29.39 -1.12
N GLY A 723 -18.30 -28.63 -1.46
CA GLY A 723 -19.66 -28.92 -1.06
C GLY A 723 -19.85 -28.82 0.45
N LEU A 724 -19.34 -27.73 1.05
CA LEU A 724 -19.40 -27.56 2.50
C LEU A 724 -20.80 -27.14 2.96
N PRO A 725 -21.24 -27.59 4.16
CA PRO A 725 -22.55 -27.23 4.70
C PRO A 725 -22.59 -25.80 5.26
N VAL A 726 -22.15 -24.85 4.48
CA VAL A 726 -22.10 -23.41 4.73
C VAL A 726 -22.68 -22.68 3.52
N LYS A 727 -23.17 -21.46 3.70
CA LYS A 727 -23.66 -20.60 2.61
C LYS A 727 -23.08 -19.22 2.76
N ASN A 728 -22.54 -18.65 1.68
CA ASN A 728 -22.30 -17.22 1.60
C ASN A 728 -23.65 -16.50 1.36
N ILE A 729 -24.10 -15.72 2.32
CA ILE A 729 -25.42 -15.03 2.25
C ILE A 729 -25.37 -13.76 1.41
N LEU A 730 -24.16 -13.25 1.11
CA LEU A 730 -23.97 -12.05 0.29
C LEU A 730 -23.72 -12.39 -1.19
N GLU A 731 -23.71 -13.67 -1.55
CA GLU A 731 -23.50 -14.10 -2.93
C GLU A 731 -24.58 -13.56 -3.86
N GLY A 732 -24.18 -12.81 -4.90
CA GLY A 732 -25.08 -12.19 -5.87
C GLY A 732 -25.82 -10.94 -5.36
N ALA A 733 -25.53 -10.46 -4.18
CA ALA A 733 -26.09 -9.21 -3.69
C ALA A 733 -25.59 -8.03 -4.54
N THR A 734 -26.50 -7.16 -4.93
CA THR A 734 -26.18 -5.91 -5.63
C THR A 734 -25.86 -4.80 -4.65
N SER A 735 -25.21 -3.71 -5.09
CA SER A 735 -24.78 -2.62 -4.21
C SER A 735 -25.93 -1.89 -3.49
N ASP A 736 -27.16 -1.97 -4.03
CA ASP A 736 -28.39 -1.47 -3.40
C ASP A 736 -28.97 -2.43 -2.35
N GLN A 737 -28.51 -3.67 -2.30
CA GLN A 737 -28.90 -4.68 -1.33
C GLN A 737 -27.89 -4.85 -0.19
N PHE A 738 -26.61 -4.64 -0.45
CA PHE A 738 -25.52 -4.65 0.50
C PHE A 738 -24.30 -3.97 -0.11
N PHE A 739 -23.66 -3.06 0.62
CA PHE A 739 -22.46 -2.40 0.15
C PHE A 739 -21.44 -2.19 1.27
N CYS A 740 -20.23 -2.71 1.06
CA CYS A 740 -19.05 -2.44 1.87
C CYS A 740 -17.82 -2.72 0.98
N SER A 741 -17.20 -1.67 0.46
CA SER A 741 -16.03 -1.77 -0.44
C SER A 741 -14.70 -1.85 0.31
N GLY A 742 -14.71 -1.63 1.63
CA GLY A 742 -13.55 -1.63 2.52
C GLY A 742 -13.84 -0.74 3.70
N ALA A 743 -14.17 -1.33 4.85
CA ALA A 743 -14.48 -0.64 6.09
C ALA A 743 -14.04 -1.49 7.29
N LEU A 744 -13.83 -0.84 8.42
CA LEU A 744 -13.50 -1.51 9.67
C LEU A 744 -14.78 -1.92 10.37
N LEU A 745 -14.95 -3.21 10.59
CA LEU A 745 -16.11 -3.80 11.24
C LEU A 745 -15.71 -4.53 12.52
N ARG A 746 -16.51 -4.33 13.57
CA ARG A 746 -16.42 -5.08 14.83
C ARG A 746 -17.04 -6.47 14.64
N ILE A 747 -16.37 -7.48 15.18
CA ILE A 747 -16.90 -8.85 15.27
C ILE A 747 -16.81 -9.35 16.70
N GLN A 748 -17.57 -10.41 17.03
CA GLN A 748 -17.62 -11.01 18.36
C GLN A 748 -17.13 -12.44 18.33
N LEU A 749 -16.13 -12.77 19.15
CA LEU A 749 -15.66 -14.13 19.30
C LEU A 749 -16.68 -15.00 20.02
N LYS A 750 -16.84 -16.27 19.63
CA LYS A 750 -17.85 -17.18 20.21
C LYS A 750 -17.34 -18.05 21.33
N ASP A 751 -16.14 -18.57 21.23
CA ASP A 751 -15.56 -19.47 22.26
C ASP A 751 -14.06 -19.15 22.44
N ARG A 752 -13.76 -18.26 23.36
CA ARG A 752 -12.41 -17.83 23.67
C ARG A 752 -11.54 -18.88 24.37
N SER A 753 -12.10 -20.04 24.68
CA SER A 753 -11.32 -21.17 25.22
C SER A 753 -10.63 -22.01 24.14
N ARG A 754 -10.92 -21.72 22.87
CA ARG A 754 -10.34 -22.41 21.72
C ARG A 754 -8.93 -21.91 21.40
N PRO A 755 -7.99 -22.82 21.09
CA PRO A 755 -6.62 -22.44 20.74
C PRO A 755 -6.52 -21.50 19.54
N ASP A 756 -7.37 -21.65 18.53
CA ASP A 756 -7.42 -20.82 17.33
C ASP A 756 -7.90 -19.37 17.57
N LEU A 757 -8.39 -19.07 18.78
CA LEU A 757 -8.84 -17.73 19.21
C LEU A 757 -8.03 -17.15 20.38
N PHE A 758 -7.01 -17.84 20.85
CA PHE A 758 -6.17 -17.34 21.92
C PHE A 758 -5.48 -16.01 21.55
N GLY A 759 -5.27 -15.15 22.50
CA GLY A 759 -4.62 -13.86 22.35
C GLY A 759 -5.45 -12.77 21.64
N LEU A 760 -6.59 -13.11 21.03
CA LEU A 760 -7.50 -12.14 20.42
C LEU A 760 -8.29 -11.36 21.50
N PRO A 761 -8.60 -10.06 21.29
CA PRO A 761 -9.54 -9.33 22.14
C PRO A 761 -10.94 -9.93 22.04
N GLU A 762 -11.86 -9.50 22.90
CA GLU A 762 -13.24 -10.01 22.91
C GLU A 762 -14.01 -9.60 21.66
N ASP A 763 -13.88 -8.36 21.26
CA ASP A 763 -14.55 -7.75 20.13
C ASP A 763 -13.49 -7.21 19.13
N PRO A 764 -12.82 -8.06 18.36
CA PRO A 764 -11.81 -7.61 17.43
C PRO A 764 -12.40 -6.81 16.27
N VAL A 765 -11.64 -5.85 15.76
CA VAL A 765 -11.97 -5.10 14.56
C VAL A 765 -11.24 -5.72 13.37
N ILE A 766 -11.95 -5.92 12.28
CA ILE A 766 -11.42 -6.49 11.04
C ILE A 766 -11.66 -5.55 9.86
N MET A 767 -10.80 -5.66 8.85
CA MET A 767 -11.06 -5.03 7.55
C MET A 767 -11.98 -5.93 6.74
N PHE A 768 -13.16 -5.44 6.43
CA PHE A 768 -14.11 -6.10 5.52
C PHE A 768 -14.04 -5.43 4.14
N GLU A 769 -13.61 -6.17 3.15
CA GLU A 769 -13.51 -5.69 1.77
C GLU A 769 -14.22 -6.67 0.83
N LYS A 770 -15.49 -6.42 0.51
CA LYS A 770 -16.33 -7.25 -0.39
C LYS A 770 -16.37 -8.75 -0.04
N GLY A 771 -16.13 -9.08 1.23
CA GLY A 771 -16.05 -10.46 1.72
C GLY A 771 -17.40 -11.16 1.85
N PRO A 772 -17.41 -12.49 2.03
CA PRO A 772 -18.61 -13.25 2.37
C PRO A 772 -19.00 -13.07 3.85
N ALA A 773 -20.29 -13.26 4.13
CA ALA A 773 -20.80 -13.58 5.47
C ALA A 773 -21.49 -14.94 5.42
N PHE A 774 -21.39 -15.72 6.49
CA PHE A 774 -21.73 -17.14 6.45
C PHE A 774 -22.98 -17.46 7.25
N ALA A 775 -23.88 -18.26 6.64
CA ALA A 775 -24.92 -18.98 7.32
C ALA A 775 -24.63 -20.48 7.29
N LEU A 776 -24.98 -21.19 8.37
CA LEU A 776 -24.77 -22.64 8.47
C LEU A 776 -25.94 -23.39 7.86
N LYS A 777 -25.63 -24.49 7.15
CA LYS A 777 -26.63 -25.42 6.58
C LYS A 777 -26.77 -26.68 7.43
N PRO A 778 -27.89 -27.42 7.32
CA PRO A 778 -28.02 -28.72 7.93
C PRO A 778 -26.85 -29.67 7.58
N GLY A 779 -26.35 -30.37 8.57
CA GLY A 779 -25.15 -31.22 8.44
C GLY A 779 -23.82 -30.54 8.72
N PHE A 780 -23.82 -29.27 9.12
CA PHE A 780 -22.61 -28.58 9.56
C PHE A 780 -22.02 -29.33 10.79
N LYS A 781 -20.71 -29.56 10.70
CA LYS A 781 -19.86 -30.01 11.80
C LYS A 781 -18.66 -29.09 11.88
N GLY A 782 -18.45 -28.49 13.02
CA GLY A 782 -17.40 -27.50 13.21
C GLY A 782 -17.77 -26.45 14.24
N SER A 783 -17.18 -25.27 14.15
CA SER A 783 -17.38 -24.18 15.10
C SER A 783 -17.57 -22.84 14.38
N ILE A 784 -18.43 -21.99 14.93
CA ILE A 784 -18.46 -20.57 14.60
C ILE A 784 -17.36 -19.92 15.43
N LEU A 785 -16.39 -19.31 14.77
CA LEU A 785 -15.27 -18.62 15.43
C LEU A 785 -15.66 -17.20 15.84
N ALA A 786 -16.28 -16.47 14.91
CA ALA A 786 -16.72 -15.10 15.16
C ALA A 786 -18.02 -14.79 14.39
N THR A 787 -18.83 -13.86 14.92
CA THR A 787 -20.03 -13.35 14.26
C THR A 787 -20.01 -11.83 14.22
N TYR A 788 -20.76 -11.25 13.29
CA TYR A 788 -21.13 -9.85 13.39
C TYR A 788 -22.11 -9.66 14.56
N PRO A 789 -22.07 -8.53 15.30
CA PRO A 789 -23.00 -8.25 16.39
C PRO A 789 -24.46 -8.32 15.92
N ALA A 790 -25.33 -8.87 16.75
CA ALA A 790 -26.76 -8.90 16.45
C ALA A 790 -27.45 -7.64 17.00
N GLY A 791 -28.34 -7.02 16.19
CA GLY A 791 -29.10 -5.84 16.58
C GLY A 791 -28.28 -4.56 16.78
N THR A 792 -27.05 -4.53 16.26
CA THR A 792 -26.15 -3.36 16.34
C THR A 792 -25.34 -3.27 15.05
N ASN A 793 -25.25 -2.06 14.48
CA ASN A 793 -24.37 -1.83 13.33
C ASN A 793 -22.90 -2.14 13.69
N PRO A 794 -22.20 -3.04 12.97
CA PRO A 794 -20.82 -3.39 13.27
C PRO A 794 -19.79 -2.36 12.78
N LEU A 795 -20.21 -1.30 12.07
CA LEU A 795 -19.32 -0.32 11.47
C LEU A 795 -18.55 0.49 12.53
N GLU A 796 -17.22 0.48 12.45
CA GLU A 796 -16.33 1.29 13.28
C GLU A 796 -15.72 2.46 12.48
N SER A 797 -15.45 2.26 11.18
CA SER A 797 -14.85 3.28 10.32
C SER A 797 -15.14 2.98 8.85
N GLY A 798 -15.48 3.99 8.06
CA GLY A 798 -15.82 3.88 6.66
C GLY A 798 -17.31 3.93 6.38
N VAL A 799 -17.80 3.09 5.45
CA VAL A 799 -19.22 2.98 5.11
C VAL A 799 -19.68 1.53 4.99
N LEU A 800 -20.85 1.28 5.54
CA LEU A 800 -21.58 0.01 5.44
C LEU A 800 -23.05 0.32 5.18
N LEU A 801 -23.57 -0.08 4.01
CA LEU A 801 -24.99 0.02 3.68
C LEU A 801 -25.65 -1.33 3.89
N HIS A 802 -26.85 -1.33 4.47
CA HIS A 802 -27.65 -2.51 4.79
C HIS A 802 -26.95 -3.48 5.77
N PRO A 803 -26.49 -2.98 6.96
CA PRO A 803 -25.82 -3.80 7.97
C PRO A 803 -26.68 -4.97 8.45
N GLU A 804 -28.02 -4.86 8.39
CA GLU A 804 -28.96 -5.90 8.79
C GLU A 804 -28.78 -7.23 8.02
N LYS A 805 -28.11 -7.21 6.88
CA LYS A 805 -27.81 -8.42 6.09
C LYS A 805 -26.77 -9.32 6.77
N ILE A 806 -25.85 -8.72 7.53
CA ILE A 806 -24.75 -9.47 8.17
C ILE A 806 -24.93 -9.58 9.69
N GLU A 807 -25.84 -8.84 10.29
CA GLU A 807 -26.10 -8.89 11.74
C GLU A 807 -26.38 -10.33 12.23
N GLY A 808 -25.63 -10.77 13.24
CA GLY A 808 -25.71 -12.11 13.80
C GLY A 808 -25.16 -13.23 12.92
N GLN A 809 -24.73 -12.95 11.70
CA GLN A 809 -24.14 -13.94 10.79
C GLN A 809 -22.68 -14.23 11.15
N ALA A 810 -22.19 -15.40 10.74
CA ALA A 810 -20.79 -15.75 11.00
C ALA A 810 -19.85 -14.97 10.08
N ALA A 811 -18.81 -14.34 10.67
CA ALA A 811 -17.69 -13.74 9.98
C ALA A 811 -16.56 -14.73 9.71
N ALA A 812 -16.41 -15.74 10.59
CA ALA A 812 -15.42 -16.78 10.47
C ALA A 812 -15.98 -18.10 11.02
N VAL A 813 -15.69 -19.20 10.32
CA VAL A 813 -16.10 -20.56 10.72
C VAL A 813 -14.97 -21.56 10.49
N GLU A 814 -14.92 -22.57 11.34
CA GLU A 814 -14.14 -23.77 11.14
C GLU A 814 -15.07 -24.93 10.78
N VAL A 815 -14.75 -25.68 9.74
CA VAL A 815 -15.54 -26.82 9.25
C VAL A 815 -14.72 -28.08 9.38
N ALA A 816 -15.22 -29.07 10.12
CA ALA A 816 -14.65 -30.41 10.14
C ALA A 816 -14.91 -31.13 8.81
N PHE A 817 -13.85 -31.64 8.18
CA PHE A 817 -13.94 -32.31 6.90
C PHE A 817 -13.04 -33.54 6.83
N GLY A 818 -13.64 -34.72 6.98
CA GLY A 818 -12.89 -35.95 7.12
C GLY A 818 -12.17 -36.03 8.46
N LYS A 819 -10.81 -36.08 8.45
CA LYS A 819 -9.96 -36.04 9.63
C LYS A 819 -9.31 -34.65 9.84
N GLY A 820 -9.55 -33.68 8.96
CA GLY A 820 -8.95 -32.39 8.98
C GLY A 820 -9.96 -31.22 9.11
N HIS A 821 -9.48 -30.02 8.96
CA HIS A 821 -10.17 -28.80 9.28
C HIS A 821 -10.07 -27.78 8.14
N ILE A 822 -11.14 -27.02 7.93
CA ILE A 822 -11.19 -25.91 6.96
C ILE A 822 -11.59 -24.65 7.70
N PHE A 823 -10.67 -23.68 7.77
CA PHE A 823 -10.93 -22.36 8.29
C PHE A 823 -11.37 -21.46 7.15
N LEU A 824 -12.58 -20.90 7.26
CA LEU A 824 -13.14 -19.95 6.31
C LEU A 824 -13.27 -18.58 6.99
N TYR A 825 -12.50 -17.61 6.51
CA TYR A 825 -12.58 -16.23 6.97
C TYR A 825 -13.30 -15.40 5.91
N GLY A 826 -14.40 -14.72 6.29
CA GLY A 826 -15.16 -13.80 5.44
C GLY A 826 -14.48 -12.43 5.28
N PHE A 827 -13.20 -12.36 5.60
CA PHE A 827 -12.36 -11.17 5.55
C PHE A 827 -10.90 -11.57 5.29
N LYS A 828 -10.04 -10.57 5.05
CA LYS A 828 -8.59 -10.77 4.94
C LYS A 828 -7.93 -10.46 6.29
N PRO A 829 -7.53 -11.45 7.10
CA PRO A 829 -6.93 -11.19 8.41
C PRO A 829 -5.65 -10.37 8.35
N GLN A 830 -4.92 -10.49 7.25
CA GLN A 830 -3.63 -9.83 7.00
C GLN A 830 -3.73 -8.51 6.25
N TRP A 831 -4.87 -8.14 5.76
CA TRP A 831 -5.16 -7.08 4.79
C TRP A 831 -4.04 -6.03 4.64
N ARG A 832 -3.35 -6.04 3.49
CA ARG A 832 -2.23 -5.13 3.11
C ARG A 832 -1.15 -4.97 4.19
N ALA A 833 -0.96 -5.99 5.05
CA ALA A 833 -0.10 -5.91 6.24
C ALA A 833 -0.36 -4.66 7.12
N GLN A 834 -1.59 -4.20 7.19
CA GLN A 834 -2.06 -3.07 8.00
C GLN A 834 -2.98 -3.51 9.15
N SER A 835 -3.74 -4.61 8.96
CA SER A 835 -4.69 -5.12 9.95
C SER A 835 -4.04 -6.03 10.97
N HIS A 836 -3.05 -5.50 11.73
CA HIS A 836 -2.25 -6.26 12.71
C HIS A 836 -3.10 -6.91 13.79
N GLY A 837 -4.20 -6.28 14.21
CA GLY A 837 -5.17 -6.84 15.15
C GLY A 837 -5.85 -8.12 14.66
N GLY A 838 -5.84 -8.37 13.34
CA GLY A 838 -6.40 -9.56 12.70
C GLY A 838 -5.45 -10.75 12.55
N TYR A 839 -4.15 -10.58 12.70
CA TYR A 839 -3.15 -11.61 12.37
C TYR A 839 -3.33 -12.91 13.14
N LYS A 840 -3.72 -12.85 14.41
CA LYS A 840 -3.90 -14.05 15.26
C LYS A 840 -4.98 -14.99 14.73
N PHE A 841 -5.97 -14.50 13.95
CA PHE A 841 -6.99 -15.37 13.35
C PHE A 841 -6.36 -16.48 12.49
N PHE A 842 -5.37 -16.13 11.66
CA PHE A 842 -4.75 -17.15 10.82
C PHE A 842 -3.46 -17.71 11.42
N MET A 843 -2.70 -16.95 12.20
CA MET A 843 -1.45 -17.44 12.80
C MET A 843 -1.68 -18.58 13.77
N ASN A 844 -2.75 -18.54 14.58
CA ASN A 844 -3.13 -19.62 15.47
C ASN A 844 -3.43 -20.92 14.70
N ALA A 845 -4.06 -20.82 13.51
CA ALA A 845 -4.35 -21.97 12.67
C ALA A 845 -3.11 -22.58 11.98
N LEU A 846 -1.93 -21.95 12.11
CA LEU A 846 -0.68 -22.43 11.51
C LEU A 846 0.13 -23.36 12.43
N TYR A 847 -0.21 -23.44 13.72
CA TYR A 847 0.42 -24.42 14.61
C TYR A 847 -0.28 -25.77 14.53
N LYS A 848 0.50 -26.82 14.51
CA LYS A 848 -0.03 -28.18 14.61
C LYS A 848 -0.19 -28.53 16.09
N TYR A 849 -1.42 -28.87 16.48
CA TYR A 849 -1.77 -29.33 17.81
C TYR A 849 -2.94 -30.34 17.74
N ASP A 850 -3.13 -31.12 18.81
CA ASP A 850 -4.29 -32.02 18.93
C ASP A 850 -5.53 -31.20 19.29
N GLU A 851 -6.50 -31.16 18.40
CA GLU A 851 -7.70 -30.36 18.56
C GLU A 851 -8.72 -31.00 19.52
N PRO A 852 -9.44 -30.18 20.30
CA PRO A 852 -10.55 -30.68 21.12
C PRO A 852 -11.70 -31.19 20.23
N PRO A 853 -12.49 -32.17 20.68
CA PRO A 853 -13.65 -32.64 19.94
C PRO A 853 -14.67 -31.50 19.75
N PHE A 854 -15.31 -31.45 18.57
CA PHE A 854 -16.34 -30.45 18.25
C PHE A 854 -17.49 -30.51 19.25
N ALA A 855 -18.00 -29.34 19.66
CA ALA A 855 -19.26 -29.24 20.37
C ALA A 855 -20.43 -29.39 19.39
N ASP A 856 -21.48 -30.09 19.83
CA ASP A 856 -22.73 -30.19 19.06
C ASP A 856 -23.37 -28.79 18.94
N ILE A 857 -23.59 -28.34 17.72
CA ILE A 857 -24.22 -27.03 17.47
C ILE A 857 -25.73 -27.18 17.69
N PRO A 858 -26.38 -26.37 18.52
CA PRO A 858 -27.82 -26.45 18.74
C PRO A 858 -28.60 -26.30 17.44
N ALA A 859 -29.63 -27.14 17.23
CA ALA A 859 -30.48 -27.12 16.04
C ALA A 859 -31.07 -25.74 15.70
N ALA A 860 -31.24 -24.88 16.70
CA ALA A 860 -31.72 -23.51 16.52
C ALA A 860 -30.74 -22.58 15.73
N GLN A 861 -29.43 -22.90 15.70
CA GLN A 861 -28.42 -22.20 14.92
C GLN A 861 -28.30 -22.73 13.48
N LEU A 862 -28.87 -23.92 13.22
CA LEU A 862 -28.86 -24.56 11.90
C LEU A 862 -30.16 -24.31 11.09
N ALA A 863 -31.15 -23.65 11.69
CA ALA A 863 -32.44 -23.44 11.05
C ALA A 863 -32.37 -22.23 10.10
N ASP A 864 -32.37 -22.52 8.80
CA ASP A 864 -32.86 -21.58 7.78
C ASP A 864 -34.34 -21.27 8.09
N LYS A 865 -34.60 -20.08 8.61
CA LYS A 865 -35.97 -19.55 8.57
C LYS A 865 -36.23 -19.09 7.13
N GLU A 866 -36.48 -19.99 6.21
CA GLU A 866 -37.18 -19.69 4.98
C GLU A 866 -38.56 -19.14 5.40
N LYS A 867 -38.69 -17.82 5.45
CA LYS A 867 -40.01 -17.23 5.31
C LYS A 867 -40.40 -17.47 3.85
N GLU A 868 -41.26 -18.44 3.61
CA GLU A 868 -42.03 -18.51 2.40
C GLU A 868 -42.72 -17.15 2.18
N SER A 869 -42.17 -16.39 1.22
CA SER A 869 -42.89 -15.20 0.73
C SER A 869 -44.04 -15.69 -0.13
N THR A 870 -45.20 -15.75 0.44
CA THR A 870 -46.48 -15.87 -0.30
C THR A 870 -46.82 -14.54 -0.98
N GLU A 871 -46.04 -14.17 -2.00
CA GLU A 871 -46.47 -13.17 -2.96
C GLU A 871 -46.68 -13.83 -4.32
N PRO A 872 -47.81 -13.58 -5.00
CA PRO A 872 -48.11 -14.21 -6.29
C PRO A 872 -47.21 -13.66 -7.38
N LYS A 873 -46.51 -14.54 -8.11
CA LYS A 873 -45.74 -14.18 -9.31
C LYS A 873 -46.59 -13.40 -10.29
N PRO A 874 -46.16 -12.22 -10.79
CA PRO A 874 -46.77 -11.57 -11.94
C PRO A 874 -46.55 -12.45 -13.20
N ALA A 875 -47.60 -12.56 -14.00
CA ALA A 875 -47.60 -13.29 -15.24
C ALA A 875 -46.51 -12.79 -16.21
N ALA A 876 -45.80 -13.75 -16.81
CA ALA A 876 -44.78 -13.49 -17.80
C ALA A 876 -45.36 -12.75 -19.01
N ALA A 877 -44.82 -11.55 -19.28
CA ALA A 877 -44.99 -10.88 -20.57
C ALA A 877 -43.95 -11.43 -21.55
N GLU A 878 -44.38 -12.04 -22.60
CA GLU A 878 -43.53 -12.41 -23.74
C GLU A 878 -42.97 -11.15 -24.42
N GLY A 879 -41.63 -11.00 -24.35
CA GLY A 879 -40.93 -9.89 -25.00
C GLY A 879 -39.66 -10.38 -25.67
N LYS A 880 -39.72 -10.38 -26.97
CA LYS A 880 -38.76 -10.67 -28.02
C LYS A 880 -37.28 -10.59 -27.65
N GLY A 881 -36.59 -11.67 -28.01
CA GLY A 881 -35.14 -11.81 -27.91
C GLY A 881 -34.35 -10.73 -28.63
N ASN A 882 -33.33 -10.27 -27.94
CA ASN A 882 -32.20 -9.59 -28.55
C ASN A 882 -30.92 -10.29 -28.09
N SER A 883 -30.28 -10.95 -29.05
CA SER A 883 -29.01 -11.63 -28.89
C SER A 883 -27.93 -10.61 -28.60
N ARG A 884 -27.48 -10.52 -27.33
CA ARG A 884 -26.25 -9.82 -26.98
C ARG A 884 -25.06 -10.75 -27.31
N ARG A 885 -24.33 -10.44 -28.36
CA ARG A 885 -22.98 -10.96 -28.57
C ARG A 885 -22.09 -10.42 -27.45
N ASN A 886 -21.49 -11.31 -26.69
CA ASN A 886 -20.47 -11.00 -25.71
C ASN A 886 -19.27 -10.35 -26.40
N ALA A 887 -19.03 -9.08 -26.12
CA ALA A 887 -17.73 -8.48 -26.31
C ALA A 887 -16.77 -9.09 -25.27
N PRO A 888 -15.49 -9.37 -25.60
CA PRO A 888 -14.56 -9.87 -24.62
C PRO A 888 -14.35 -8.81 -23.54
N ALA A 889 -14.65 -9.19 -22.30
CA ALA A 889 -14.31 -8.39 -21.14
C ALA A 889 -12.79 -8.16 -21.15
N THR A 890 -12.37 -6.92 -21.25
CA THR A 890 -11.03 -6.52 -20.87
C THR A 890 -10.92 -6.80 -19.39
N SER A 891 -10.04 -7.74 -19.01
CA SER A 891 -9.71 -8.01 -17.63
C SER A 891 -9.13 -6.72 -17.01
N ASP A 892 -9.90 -6.13 -16.13
CA ASP A 892 -9.49 -4.99 -15.30
C ASP A 892 -8.54 -5.59 -14.23
N GLU A 893 -7.23 -5.59 -14.52
CA GLU A 893 -6.19 -6.05 -13.58
C GLU A 893 -5.87 -5.00 -12.49
N SER A 894 -6.70 -3.97 -12.35
CA SER A 894 -6.52 -2.90 -11.37
C SER A 894 -7.55 -2.97 -10.24
N ARG A 895 -7.84 -4.20 -9.72
CA ARG A 895 -8.54 -4.36 -8.43
C ARG A 895 -8.18 -5.68 -7.77
#